data_20affcec2cea12cb7a0b391a9b798e60
#
_entry.id   20affcec2cea12cb7a0b391a9b798e60
#
_cell.length_a   1.000
_cell.length_b   1.000
_cell.length_c   1.000
_cell.angle_alpha   90.00
_cell.angle_beta   90.00
_cell.angle_gamma   90.00
#
_symmetry.space_group_name_H-M   'P 1'
#
loop_
_entity.id
_entity.type
_entity.pdbx_description
1 polymer ?
#
loop_
_entity_poly.entity_id
_entity_poly.type
_entity_poly.pdbx_seq_one_letter_code
_entity_poly.pdbx_strand_id
1 'polypeptide(L)'
;MAAGAQEVSDFTYSHLGQPEGMTSQRVYNIRQTKDGALWWATKNGVERYNGVMIKPYQMDEQLTFSSLAGRYFKLAQEDTLVAFDNKGRIYHYDERKDQFELTADVGKMIAVDVEMNDVAVSDAGIWIASNKGIYLLHDGQLQAVRKDVHANSIVRTKSHLLFCTRQGVLRLETDKRLTTLLEAYIESGYYDELYNKVWLGGFASGLWMMTLDKDDNKVGCEHITPDVNVIGHPIRCFYPYDEHTMLVGFDGQGVHRVTRNAPSASLYKNALLFDANGGQHGVLHGNGIYTLLRDSWGNIVIGSYSGGIDIARPVGSTPAIFQHTRNNSQSLLNDRVNCVEQLDANTLAMGTDNGVSLYNSQAKTWRHYAQGAVVLSLCKTPTGTTLAATYGKGVLEISADGQTRQLYSKAGGQLQDDHVYKLLYDKDGQLWMGCLDGQLVQRTTDGFRFHDVRYVRDIVQLPDGTMAVGTSYGVQLVSTDGKVQELEYQDIDRQDANKFVQCLYLWQHRQLWIGTDGGGVYIYDLQTKSCHQLTRQEGLPSNSISSITTDGQGRIMIATEEGLAFVNPEKPQEAVNVNYCYGIDREYSYGAVKQLANGHLLYGTTTGALVINPANVQRINYTAKLHIMGTEGDHISRSYDERTFDLHFECINLRNQFDIAYQYKVGDGDWSPTTDQQYIRFTNLEPGSHTLVLRSISRSCGEVLDEVEMDITIGQPWWNSWWMWCIYTLLIALAFYGAWRIYQLHAKYMRLVVNNPNVTNCTSDETPNPDGMGENGKKNNEFIERVTKLVADHLAEPDFNIDRLCREMAMSRTLFYVKLKSYTGKSPQDFIRIIRLERAAAMLRDNRSVTDAAALTGFDNPKYFSTVFKKYFGMSPSKYH
;
A
#
# COMPACT_ATOMS: atom_id res chain seq x y z
N MET A 1 6.09 -15.02 40.91
CA MET A 1 6.22 -14.42 39.57
C MET A 1 4.86 -13.88 39.21
N ALA A 2 4.64 -12.60 39.32
CA ALA A 2 3.37 -11.98 38.97
C ALA A 2 3.31 -11.91 37.42
N ALA A 3 2.37 -12.65 36.83
CA ALA A 3 1.97 -12.44 35.45
C ALA A 3 1.32 -11.06 35.38
N GLY A 4 2.09 -10.05 35.02
CA GLY A 4 1.59 -8.71 34.82
C GLY A 4 0.61 -8.69 33.64
N ALA A 5 -0.48 -7.99 33.82
CA ALA A 5 -1.29 -7.53 32.68
C ALA A 5 -0.35 -6.90 31.67
N GLN A 6 -0.60 -7.16 30.40
CA GLN A 6 0.15 -6.58 29.28
C GLN A 6 0.13 -5.05 29.48
N GLU A 7 1.27 -4.46 29.90
CA GLU A 7 1.40 -3.01 29.92
C GLU A 7 1.21 -2.54 28.49
N VAL A 8 0.45 -1.48 28.35
CA VAL A 8 0.22 -0.82 27.06
C VAL A 8 1.61 -0.55 26.44
N SER A 9 1.87 -1.11 25.27
CA SER A 9 3.12 -0.82 24.56
C SER A 9 3.14 0.65 24.17
N ASP A 10 4.20 1.37 24.53
CA ASP A 10 4.41 2.76 24.09
C ASP A 10 4.72 2.85 22.59
N PHE A 11 4.68 1.72 21.90
CA PHE A 11 5.04 1.61 20.48
C PHE A 11 4.09 0.67 19.73
N THR A 12 3.79 1.02 18.47
CA THR A 12 3.30 0.06 17.48
C THR A 12 4.47 -0.41 16.62
N TYR A 13 4.36 -1.65 16.11
CA TYR A 13 5.46 -2.29 15.39
C TYR A 13 5.04 -2.66 13.98
N SER A 14 5.96 -2.50 13.04
CA SER A 14 5.90 -3.16 11.73
C SER A 14 7.24 -3.80 11.42
N HIS A 15 7.20 -4.86 10.64
CA HIS A 15 8.35 -5.64 10.25
C HIS A 15 8.58 -5.54 8.75
N LEU A 16 9.85 -5.45 8.36
CA LEU A 16 10.28 -5.58 6.97
C LEU A 16 11.23 -6.78 6.88
N GLY A 17 10.80 -7.79 6.15
CA GLY A 17 11.54 -9.02 5.92
C GLY A 17 11.47 -9.48 4.46
N GLN A 18 11.71 -10.76 4.22
CA GLN A 18 11.61 -11.32 2.88
C GLN A 18 10.18 -11.26 2.30
N PRO A 19 9.11 -11.48 3.08
CA PRO A 19 7.74 -11.32 2.56
C PRO A 19 7.46 -9.91 2.04
N GLU A 20 8.05 -8.88 2.65
CA GLU A 20 7.90 -7.48 2.25
C GLU A 20 8.85 -7.07 1.11
N GLY A 21 9.71 -7.98 0.63
CA GLY A 21 10.57 -7.77 -0.53
C GLY A 21 12.06 -7.63 -0.24
N MET A 22 12.52 -7.81 1.01
CA MET A 22 13.95 -7.80 1.30
C MET A 22 14.67 -8.99 0.64
N THR A 23 15.82 -8.74 0.06
CA THR A 23 16.67 -9.80 -0.53
C THR A 23 17.44 -10.59 0.54
N SER A 24 17.63 -10.03 1.71
CA SER A 24 18.31 -10.65 2.85
C SER A 24 17.83 -10.10 4.18
N GLN A 25 17.61 -10.97 5.16
CA GLN A 25 17.29 -10.57 6.53
C GLN A 25 18.51 -10.10 7.34
N ARG A 26 19.72 -10.14 6.76
CA ARG A 26 20.94 -9.66 7.44
C ARG A 26 21.15 -8.19 7.13
N VAL A 27 20.91 -7.34 8.13
CA VAL A 27 21.08 -5.89 8.03
C VAL A 27 22.34 -5.48 8.78
N TYR A 28 23.25 -4.80 8.10
CA TYR A 28 24.53 -4.36 8.70
C TYR A 28 24.50 -2.92 9.18
N ASN A 29 23.85 -2.03 8.43
CA ASN A 29 23.54 -0.67 8.89
C ASN A 29 22.39 -0.05 8.08
N ILE A 30 21.81 1.02 8.64
CA ILE A 30 20.68 1.78 8.07
C ILE A 30 21.07 3.25 8.01
N ARG A 31 20.60 3.96 6.98
CA ARG A 31 20.67 5.41 6.83
C ARG A 31 19.33 5.94 6.33
N GLN A 32 19.08 7.23 6.60
CA GLN A 32 17.95 7.95 6.03
C GLN A 32 18.48 9.11 5.18
N THR A 33 18.00 9.24 3.96
CA THR A 33 18.32 10.35 3.06
C THR A 33 17.39 11.54 3.28
N LYS A 34 17.74 12.71 2.71
CA LYS A 34 16.99 13.97 2.89
C LYS A 34 15.56 13.92 2.37
N ASP A 35 15.28 13.07 1.37
CA ASP A 35 13.96 12.77 0.85
C ASP A 35 13.09 11.92 1.81
N GLY A 36 13.70 11.39 2.86
CA GLY A 36 13.03 10.56 3.88
C GLY A 36 13.16 9.07 3.66
N ALA A 37 13.68 8.60 2.53
CA ALA A 37 13.86 7.19 2.26
C ALA A 37 14.80 6.52 3.25
N LEU A 38 14.47 5.30 3.65
CA LEU A 38 15.37 4.45 4.41
C LEU A 38 16.22 3.62 3.47
N TRP A 39 17.49 3.56 3.76
CA TRP A 39 18.47 2.78 3.04
C TRP A 39 19.16 1.83 3.99
N TRP A 40 19.32 0.58 3.60
CA TRP A 40 20.08 -0.38 4.40
C TRP A 40 20.96 -1.26 3.54
N ALA A 41 22.03 -1.68 4.16
CA ALA A 41 22.98 -2.56 3.54
C ALA A 41 22.86 -3.98 4.06
N THR A 42 22.92 -4.94 3.15
CA THR A 42 22.81 -6.37 3.41
C THR A 42 24.00 -7.15 2.89
N LYS A 43 23.97 -8.45 2.97
CA LYS A 43 24.97 -9.31 2.29
C LYS A 43 24.81 -9.31 0.77
N ASN A 44 23.65 -8.97 0.23
CA ASN A 44 23.34 -9.03 -1.20
C ASN A 44 23.49 -7.70 -1.92
N GLY A 45 23.64 -6.60 -1.20
CA GLY A 45 23.72 -5.25 -1.74
C GLY A 45 23.04 -4.23 -0.83
N VAL A 46 22.58 -3.17 -1.42
CA VAL A 46 21.86 -2.08 -0.76
C VAL A 46 20.39 -2.11 -1.19
N GLU A 47 19.52 -1.80 -0.28
CA GLU A 47 18.08 -1.74 -0.50
C GLU A 47 17.53 -0.40 -0.01
N ARG A 48 16.51 0.13 -0.70
CA ARG A 48 15.84 1.41 -0.40
C ARG A 48 14.36 1.16 -0.12
N TYR A 49 13.83 1.80 0.90
CA TYR A 49 12.42 1.76 1.28
C TYR A 49 11.82 3.16 1.31
N ASN A 50 10.73 3.34 0.59
CA ASN A 50 10.01 4.61 0.50
C ASN A 50 8.70 4.66 1.30
N GLY A 51 8.49 3.68 2.18
CA GLY A 51 7.24 3.54 2.95
C GLY A 51 6.22 2.59 2.34
N VAL A 52 6.36 2.25 1.06
CA VAL A 52 5.44 1.37 0.32
C VAL A 52 6.15 0.13 -0.20
N MET A 53 7.30 0.31 -0.84
CA MET A 53 8.02 -0.80 -1.50
C MET A 53 9.51 -0.78 -1.17
N ILE A 54 10.11 -1.96 -1.19
CA ILE A 54 11.54 -2.16 -1.07
C ILE A 54 12.13 -2.32 -2.45
N LYS A 55 13.08 -1.46 -2.81
CA LYS A 55 13.83 -1.53 -4.06
C LYS A 55 15.25 -2.00 -3.80
N PRO A 56 15.66 -3.18 -4.31
CA PRO A 56 17.04 -3.63 -4.24
C PRO A 56 17.89 -2.98 -5.34
N TYR A 57 19.14 -2.63 -5.00
CA TYR A 57 20.13 -2.11 -5.94
C TYR A 57 21.21 -3.13 -6.21
N GLN A 58 21.43 -3.40 -7.48
CA GLN A 58 22.52 -4.24 -7.93
C GLN A 58 23.83 -3.43 -7.90
N MET A 59 24.80 -3.87 -7.10
CA MET A 59 26.03 -3.12 -6.87
C MET A 59 27.04 -3.25 -8.01
N ASP A 60 27.06 -4.38 -8.72
CA ASP A 60 27.97 -4.63 -9.85
C ASP A 60 27.41 -5.79 -10.69
N GLU A 61 27.25 -5.58 -11.99
CA GLU A 61 26.79 -6.63 -12.93
C GLU A 61 27.80 -7.80 -13.06
N GLN A 62 29.07 -7.56 -12.71
CA GLN A 62 30.13 -8.59 -12.75
C GLN A 62 30.19 -9.44 -11.47
N LEU A 63 29.41 -9.11 -10.42
CA LEU A 63 29.38 -9.92 -9.18
C LEU A 63 28.59 -11.21 -9.42
N THR A 64 29.32 -12.30 -9.62
CA THR A 64 28.75 -13.64 -9.69
C THR A 64 28.44 -14.18 -8.28
N PHE A 65 27.58 -15.19 -8.17
CA PHE A 65 27.23 -15.85 -6.91
C PHE A 65 28.46 -16.32 -6.10
N SER A 66 29.52 -16.74 -6.75
CA SER A 66 30.77 -17.13 -6.13
C SER A 66 31.59 -15.95 -5.59
N SER A 67 31.49 -14.78 -6.22
CA SER A 67 32.19 -13.57 -5.76
C SER A 67 31.48 -12.87 -4.59
N LEU A 68 30.23 -13.22 -4.29
CA LEU A 68 29.47 -12.74 -3.12
C LEU A 68 29.75 -13.56 -1.86
N ALA A 69 30.44 -14.68 -1.94
CA ALA A 69 30.74 -15.52 -0.78
C ALA A 69 31.57 -14.77 0.26
N GLY A 70 31.04 -14.64 1.49
CA GLY A 70 31.68 -13.90 2.59
C GLY A 70 31.73 -12.38 2.40
N ARG A 71 31.02 -11.84 1.42
CA ARG A 71 30.87 -10.40 1.18
C ARG A 71 29.64 -9.85 1.92
N TYR A 72 29.74 -8.64 2.38
CA TYR A 72 28.63 -7.84 2.88
C TYR A 72 28.89 -6.38 2.61
N PHE A 73 27.81 -5.60 2.59
CA PHE A 73 27.86 -4.17 2.32
C PHE A 73 27.55 -3.35 3.56
N LYS A 74 28.03 -2.11 3.60
CA LYS A 74 27.68 -1.08 4.56
C LYS A 74 27.49 0.27 3.85
N LEU A 75 26.80 1.19 4.53
CA LEU A 75 26.54 2.55 4.07
C LEU A 75 27.29 3.57 4.93
N ALA A 76 27.91 4.53 4.29
CA ALA A 76 28.37 5.79 4.89
C ALA A 76 27.58 6.94 4.26
N GLN A 77 27.30 7.98 5.02
CA GLN A 77 26.54 9.14 4.53
C GLN A 77 27.17 10.41 5.08
N GLU A 78 27.36 11.37 4.17
CA GLU A 78 27.57 12.77 4.48
C GLU A 78 26.64 13.60 3.60
N ASP A 79 27.17 14.31 2.59
CA ASP A 79 26.32 15.00 1.61
C ASP A 79 25.71 14.03 0.59
N THR A 80 26.42 12.94 0.27
CA THR A 80 25.99 11.88 -0.64
C THR A 80 26.02 10.51 0.02
N LEU A 81 25.18 9.59 -0.47
CA LEU A 81 25.15 8.20 0.01
C LEU A 81 26.29 7.40 -0.62
N VAL A 82 27.14 6.83 0.21
CA VAL A 82 28.25 5.97 -0.19
C VAL A 82 28.01 4.56 0.33
N ALA A 83 28.12 3.57 -0.54
CA ALA A 83 28.12 2.16 -0.17
C ALA A 83 29.53 1.60 -0.28
N PHE A 84 29.88 0.64 0.57
CA PHE A 84 31.11 -0.08 0.46
C PHE A 84 30.95 -1.54 0.87
N ASP A 85 31.75 -2.42 0.30
CA ASP A 85 31.80 -3.79 0.73
C ASP A 85 33.03 -4.10 1.60
N ASN A 86 32.97 -5.18 2.38
CA ASN A 86 34.07 -5.58 3.24
C ASN A 86 35.33 -6.04 2.48
N LYS A 87 35.28 -6.19 1.14
CA LYS A 87 36.42 -6.60 0.29
C LYS A 87 37.14 -5.43 -0.37
N GLY A 88 36.69 -4.19 -0.10
CA GLY A 88 37.42 -2.98 -0.49
C GLY A 88 36.84 -2.24 -1.68
N ARG A 89 35.63 -2.53 -2.14
CA ARG A 89 34.96 -1.74 -3.16
C ARG A 89 34.13 -0.64 -2.52
N ILE A 90 34.19 0.56 -3.10
CA ILE A 90 33.49 1.76 -2.65
C ILE A 90 32.65 2.26 -3.83
N TYR A 91 31.38 2.55 -3.57
CA TYR A 91 30.40 3.00 -4.55
C TYR A 91 29.77 4.30 -4.08
N HIS A 92 29.47 5.21 -5.00
CA HIS A 92 28.61 6.34 -4.70
C HIS A 92 27.25 6.17 -5.37
N TYR A 93 26.22 6.73 -4.76
CA TYR A 93 24.87 6.74 -5.33
C TYR A 93 24.70 7.96 -6.24
N ASP A 94 24.39 7.70 -7.51
CA ASP A 94 23.99 8.72 -8.48
C ASP A 94 22.46 8.83 -8.47
N GLU A 95 21.93 9.90 -7.87
CA GLU A 95 20.49 10.13 -7.77
C GLU A 95 19.81 10.27 -9.15
N ARG A 96 20.54 10.79 -10.15
CA ARG A 96 19.99 11.02 -11.50
C ARG A 96 19.77 9.72 -12.26
N LYS A 97 20.72 8.80 -12.10
CA LYS A 97 20.66 7.49 -12.75
C LYS A 97 19.95 6.46 -11.88
N ASP A 98 19.68 6.82 -10.62
CA ASP A 98 19.11 5.94 -9.61
C ASP A 98 19.88 4.62 -9.50
N GLN A 99 21.20 4.72 -9.41
CA GLN A 99 22.12 3.57 -9.35
C GLN A 99 23.40 3.86 -8.56
N PHE A 100 24.05 2.78 -8.10
CA PHE A 100 25.37 2.89 -7.49
C PHE A 100 26.47 2.71 -8.54
N GLU A 101 27.43 3.63 -8.54
CA GLU A 101 28.59 3.58 -9.42
C GLU A 101 29.86 3.26 -8.62
N LEU A 102 30.68 2.34 -9.13
CA LEU A 102 31.95 1.97 -8.50
C LEU A 102 32.94 3.15 -8.56
N THR A 103 33.28 3.67 -7.38
CA THR A 103 34.26 4.78 -7.26
C THR A 103 35.68 4.26 -7.16
N ALA A 104 35.89 3.19 -6.37
CA ALA A 104 37.23 2.62 -6.17
C ALA A 104 37.18 1.15 -5.76
N ASP A 105 38.22 0.39 -6.12
CA ASP A 105 38.49 -0.97 -5.62
C ASP A 105 39.85 -0.95 -4.88
N VAL A 106 39.80 -0.56 -3.60
CA VAL A 106 41.01 -0.44 -2.76
C VAL A 106 41.46 -1.78 -2.19
N GLY A 107 40.62 -2.82 -2.26
CA GLY A 107 40.98 -4.14 -1.77
C GLY A 107 42.23 -4.69 -2.46
N LYS A 108 42.30 -4.53 -3.76
CA LYS A 108 43.50 -4.92 -4.54
C LYS A 108 44.76 -4.13 -4.22
N MET A 109 44.59 -2.88 -3.71
CA MET A 109 45.70 -1.98 -3.33
C MET A 109 46.23 -2.28 -1.93
N ILE A 110 45.40 -2.78 -1.01
CA ILE A 110 45.75 -3.05 0.39
C ILE A 110 46.33 -4.47 0.54
N ALA A 111 45.52 -5.49 0.39
CA ALA A 111 45.87 -6.90 0.48
C ALA A 111 44.72 -7.79 0.02
N VAL A 112 45.03 -9.01 -0.44
CA VAL A 112 44.04 -10.02 -0.91
C VAL A 112 43.04 -10.39 0.18
N ASP A 113 43.44 -10.40 1.46
CA ASP A 113 42.64 -10.77 2.63
C ASP A 113 42.20 -9.56 3.45
N VAL A 114 42.06 -8.40 2.80
CA VAL A 114 41.54 -7.20 3.46
C VAL A 114 40.07 -7.41 3.86
N GLU A 115 39.75 -6.90 5.05
CA GLU A 115 38.40 -6.66 5.52
C GLU A 115 38.25 -5.19 5.87
N MET A 116 37.49 -4.49 5.06
CA MET A 116 37.13 -3.10 5.27
C MET A 116 35.93 -3.06 6.22
N ASN A 117 36.14 -2.47 7.40
CA ASN A 117 35.17 -2.48 8.49
C ASN A 117 34.29 -1.23 8.52
N ASP A 118 34.87 -0.06 8.18
CA ASP A 118 34.17 1.20 8.18
C ASP A 118 34.84 2.23 7.26
N VAL A 119 34.05 3.23 6.83
CA VAL A 119 34.45 4.30 5.92
C VAL A 119 33.87 5.62 6.40
N ALA A 120 34.67 6.69 6.38
CA ALA A 120 34.24 8.06 6.63
C ALA A 120 34.68 8.98 5.50
N VAL A 121 33.78 9.75 4.95
CA VAL A 121 34.03 10.73 3.89
C VAL A 121 34.41 12.07 4.56
N SER A 122 35.41 12.77 4.05
CA SER A 122 35.83 14.12 4.53
C SER A 122 36.38 14.93 3.36
N ASP A 123 36.62 16.22 3.57
CA ASP A 123 37.27 17.08 2.58
C ASP A 123 38.67 16.58 2.18
N ALA A 124 39.35 15.85 3.07
CA ALA A 124 40.67 15.26 2.82
C ALA A 124 40.58 13.99 1.94
N GLY A 125 39.35 13.46 1.67
CA GLY A 125 39.12 12.22 0.97
C GLY A 125 38.38 11.17 1.83
N ILE A 126 38.43 9.92 1.42
CA ILE A 126 37.76 8.80 2.07
C ILE A 126 38.71 8.11 3.05
N TRP A 127 38.39 8.16 4.33
CA TRP A 127 39.08 7.40 5.37
C TRP A 127 38.57 6.00 5.48
N ILE A 128 39.49 5.04 5.61
CA ILE A 128 39.19 3.61 5.61
C ILE A 128 39.75 2.96 6.87
N ALA A 129 38.88 2.33 7.64
CA ALA A 129 39.22 1.45 8.74
C ALA A 129 39.17 -0.02 8.25
N SER A 130 40.27 -0.76 8.44
CA SER A 130 40.36 -2.15 7.99
C SER A 130 41.11 -3.03 9.00
N ASN A 131 41.05 -4.36 8.77
CA ASN A 131 41.85 -5.32 9.52
C ASN A 131 43.36 -5.22 9.26
N LYS A 132 43.81 -4.47 8.25
CA LYS A 132 45.19 -4.27 7.84
C LYS A 132 45.74 -2.91 8.20
N GLY A 133 44.91 -1.98 8.67
CA GLY A 133 45.35 -0.64 9.02
C GLY A 133 44.30 0.44 8.75
N ILE A 134 44.76 1.67 8.86
CA ILE A 134 44.02 2.89 8.58
C ILE A 134 44.60 3.52 7.33
N TYR A 135 43.73 3.86 6.37
CA TYR A 135 44.13 4.40 5.07
C TYR A 135 43.32 5.65 4.73
N LEU A 136 43.88 6.48 3.86
CA LEU A 136 43.20 7.60 3.21
C LEU A 136 43.24 7.41 1.70
N LEU A 137 42.08 7.42 1.09
CA LEU A 137 41.89 7.44 -0.37
C LEU A 137 41.62 8.89 -0.79
N HIS A 138 42.51 9.47 -1.61
CA HIS A 138 42.38 10.84 -2.13
C HIS A 138 42.79 10.84 -3.62
N ASP A 139 41.95 11.36 -4.51
CA ASP A 139 42.15 11.42 -5.95
C ASP A 139 42.60 10.08 -6.58
N GLY A 140 41.97 8.99 -6.15
CA GLY A 140 42.30 7.65 -6.62
C GLY A 140 43.59 7.06 -6.07
N GLN A 141 44.33 7.79 -5.23
CA GLN A 141 45.58 7.35 -4.57
C GLN A 141 45.30 6.90 -3.14
N LEU A 142 45.77 5.71 -2.77
CA LEU A 142 45.65 5.17 -1.44
C LEU A 142 46.92 5.40 -0.61
N GLN A 143 46.82 6.18 0.47
CA GLN A 143 47.87 6.45 1.42
C GLN A 143 47.65 5.63 2.69
N ALA A 144 48.63 4.84 3.13
CA ALA A 144 48.61 4.18 4.41
C ALA A 144 48.99 5.21 5.50
N VAL A 145 48.08 5.42 6.47
CA VAL A 145 48.34 6.27 7.65
C VAL A 145 48.94 5.47 8.79
N ARG A 146 48.40 4.28 9.04
CA ARG A 146 48.93 3.30 9.99
C ARG A 146 48.66 1.89 9.53
N LYS A 147 49.70 1.10 9.39
CA LYS A 147 49.62 -0.33 9.09
C LYS A 147 49.63 -1.15 10.38
N ASP A 148 49.28 -2.41 10.27
CA ASP A 148 49.30 -3.41 11.35
C ASP A 148 48.46 -3.05 12.59
N VAL A 149 47.38 -2.31 12.35
CA VAL A 149 46.32 -2.06 13.34
C VAL A 149 44.98 -2.58 12.80
N HIS A 150 44.23 -3.27 13.64
CA HIS A 150 42.86 -3.71 13.29
C HIS A 150 41.86 -2.63 13.72
N ALA A 151 41.44 -1.79 12.78
CA ALA A 151 40.47 -0.74 13.01
C ALA A 151 39.05 -1.25 12.70
N ASN A 152 38.12 -1.11 13.65
CA ASN A 152 36.77 -1.65 13.62
C ASN A 152 35.76 -0.62 13.16
N SER A 153 35.80 0.63 13.64
CA SER A 153 34.89 1.71 13.30
C SER A 153 35.56 3.08 13.36
N ILE A 154 34.94 4.06 12.72
CA ILE A 154 35.35 5.47 12.68
C ILE A 154 34.28 6.31 13.37
N VAL A 155 34.68 7.15 14.31
CA VAL A 155 33.80 8.09 15.01
C VAL A 155 34.24 9.51 14.69
N ARG A 156 33.30 10.31 14.14
CA ARG A 156 33.53 11.73 13.90
C ARG A 156 33.12 12.51 15.14
N THR A 157 34.06 13.31 15.70
CA THR A 157 33.79 14.33 16.71
C THR A 157 33.63 15.70 16.05
N LYS A 158 33.59 16.78 16.80
CA LYS A 158 33.49 18.13 16.24
C LYS A 158 34.66 18.48 15.34
N SER A 159 35.88 18.09 15.71
CA SER A 159 37.11 18.53 15.07
C SER A 159 37.98 17.39 14.55
N HIS A 160 37.77 16.16 14.99
CA HIS A 160 38.67 15.05 14.73
C HIS A 160 37.93 13.78 14.31
N LEU A 161 38.68 12.84 13.74
CA LEU A 161 38.25 11.45 13.56
C LEU A 161 38.92 10.58 14.63
N LEU A 162 38.10 9.71 15.23
CA LEU A 162 38.55 8.70 16.17
C LEU A 162 38.42 7.34 15.52
N PHE A 163 39.46 6.50 15.62
CA PHE A 163 39.44 5.13 15.13
C PHE A 163 39.34 4.19 16.31
N CYS A 164 38.24 3.45 16.39
CA CYS A 164 38.05 2.35 17.36
C CYS A 164 38.78 1.12 16.86
N THR A 165 39.70 0.59 17.66
CA THR A 165 40.58 -0.51 17.28
C THR A 165 40.57 -1.64 18.29
N ARG A 166 41.16 -2.78 17.95
CA ARG A 166 41.43 -3.85 18.94
C ARG A 166 42.39 -3.46 20.04
N GLN A 167 43.26 -2.47 19.79
CA GLN A 167 44.23 -1.97 20.76
C GLN A 167 43.73 -0.77 21.55
N GLY A 168 42.74 -0.05 21.04
CA GLY A 168 42.22 1.13 21.69
C GLY A 168 41.52 2.11 20.79
N VAL A 169 41.35 3.32 21.26
CA VAL A 169 40.80 4.46 20.51
C VAL A 169 41.94 5.38 20.12
N LEU A 170 42.11 5.59 18.83
CA LEU A 170 43.13 6.44 18.22
C LEU A 170 42.50 7.72 17.67
N ARG A 171 43.00 8.90 18.06
CA ARG A 171 42.62 10.20 17.48
C ARG A 171 43.53 10.56 16.32
N LEU A 172 42.92 11.00 15.22
CA LEU A 172 43.67 11.57 14.09
C LEU A 172 43.99 13.03 14.36
N GLU A 173 45.26 13.36 14.34
CA GLU A 173 45.75 14.73 14.46
C GLU A 173 45.79 15.42 13.08
N THR A 174 45.90 16.75 13.07
CA THR A 174 45.95 17.56 11.84
C THR A 174 47.15 17.23 10.95
N ASP A 175 48.24 16.77 11.54
CA ASP A 175 49.45 16.33 10.82
C ASP A 175 49.42 14.84 10.41
N LYS A 176 48.24 14.22 10.47
CA LYS A 176 48.00 12.81 10.17
C LYS A 176 48.65 11.81 11.14
N ARG A 177 49.18 12.24 12.27
CA ARG A 177 49.60 11.34 13.33
C ARG A 177 48.38 10.80 14.09
N LEU A 178 48.58 9.65 14.75
CA LEU A 178 47.53 9.02 15.55
C LEU A 178 47.93 9.00 17.00
N THR A 179 47.12 9.59 17.87
CA THR A 179 47.33 9.63 19.33
C THR A 179 46.37 8.67 20.02
N THR A 180 46.88 7.84 20.93
CA THR A 180 46.03 6.90 21.70
C THR A 180 45.30 7.62 22.81
N LEU A 181 43.99 7.57 22.83
CA LEU A 181 43.12 8.13 23.88
C LEU A 181 42.70 7.09 24.94
N LEU A 182 42.54 5.83 24.54
CA LEU A 182 42.10 4.73 25.40
C LEU A 182 42.76 3.44 24.94
N GLU A 183 43.23 2.61 25.87
CA GLU A 183 43.74 1.27 25.60
C GLU A 183 42.68 0.24 26.05
N ALA A 184 41.82 -0.21 25.11
CA ALA A 184 40.80 -1.24 25.32
C ALA A 184 40.33 -1.75 23.96
N TYR A 185 39.87 -3.01 23.90
CA TYR A 185 39.28 -3.53 22.66
C TYR A 185 37.90 -2.89 22.42
N ILE A 186 37.83 -1.98 21.43
CA ILE A 186 36.58 -1.26 21.07
C ILE A 186 36.14 -1.68 19.68
N GLU A 187 34.86 -2.10 19.58
CA GLU A 187 34.19 -2.50 18.32
C GLU A 187 33.48 -1.31 17.66
N SER A 188 32.72 -0.58 18.46
CA SER A 188 31.84 0.49 17.99
C SER A 188 31.96 1.73 18.84
N GLY A 189 31.65 2.88 18.27
CA GLY A 189 31.63 4.14 18.98
C GLY A 189 30.59 5.13 18.43
N TYR A 190 30.18 6.05 19.27
CA TYR A 190 29.27 7.14 18.94
C TYR A 190 29.65 8.41 19.70
N TYR A 191 29.75 9.53 18.99
CA TYR A 191 29.97 10.83 19.59
C TYR A 191 28.67 11.53 19.94
N ASP A 192 28.46 11.77 21.24
CA ASP A 192 27.30 12.48 21.77
C ASP A 192 27.66 13.98 21.88
N GLU A 193 27.25 14.73 20.85
CA GLU A 193 27.55 16.15 20.76
C GLU A 193 26.91 16.97 21.90
N LEU A 194 25.75 16.58 22.42
CA LEU A 194 25.03 17.31 23.47
C LEU A 194 25.85 17.37 24.77
N TYR A 195 26.53 16.27 25.08
CA TYR A 195 27.29 16.15 26.32
C TYR A 195 28.82 16.14 26.12
N ASN A 196 29.27 16.28 24.86
CA ASN A 196 30.66 16.17 24.47
C ASN A 196 31.34 14.89 24.98
N LYS A 197 30.64 13.77 24.80
CA LYS A 197 31.05 12.44 25.26
C LYS A 197 31.09 11.45 24.09
N VAL A 198 32.01 10.50 24.18
CA VAL A 198 32.12 9.38 23.25
C VAL A 198 31.67 8.09 23.94
N TRP A 199 30.59 7.51 23.45
CA TRP A 199 30.14 6.19 23.82
C TRP A 199 30.94 5.14 23.05
N LEU A 200 31.49 4.16 23.75
CA LEU A 200 32.38 3.15 23.19
C LEU A 200 31.92 1.76 23.60
N GLY A 201 31.67 0.89 22.62
CA GLY A 201 31.25 -0.49 22.83
C GLY A 201 32.39 -1.47 22.58
N GLY A 202 32.66 -2.30 23.56
CA GLY A 202 33.65 -3.37 23.44
C GLY A 202 33.02 -4.69 22.99
N PHE A 203 33.86 -5.59 22.45
CA PHE A 203 33.44 -6.97 22.12
C PHE A 203 33.15 -7.78 23.39
N ALA A 204 34.06 -7.71 24.36
CA ALA A 204 33.88 -8.36 25.66
C ALA A 204 34.20 -7.41 26.82
N SER A 205 34.69 -6.20 26.54
CA SER A 205 35.12 -5.18 27.52
C SER A 205 33.98 -4.29 28.02
N GLY A 206 32.73 -4.53 27.55
CA GLY A 206 31.55 -3.80 27.99
C GLY A 206 31.46 -2.39 27.42
N LEU A 207 30.82 -1.48 28.16
CA LEU A 207 30.48 -0.13 27.76
C LEU A 207 31.44 0.87 28.42
N TRP A 208 32.01 1.77 27.63
CA TRP A 208 32.88 2.84 28.07
C TRP A 208 32.28 4.20 27.70
N MET A 209 32.51 5.19 28.56
CA MET A 209 32.15 6.58 28.32
C MET A 209 33.41 7.43 28.44
N MET A 210 33.80 8.09 27.38
CA MET A 210 34.93 9.03 27.32
C MET A 210 34.39 10.45 27.24
N THR A 211 34.81 11.31 28.16
CA THR A 211 34.47 12.73 28.12
C THR A 211 35.58 13.51 27.41
N LEU A 212 35.20 14.37 26.49
CA LEU A 212 36.11 15.24 25.74
C LEU A 212 35.97 16.70 26.19
N ASP A 213 37.06 17.48 26.05
CA ASP A 213 37.00 18.94 26.15
C ASP A 213 36.56 19.55 24.79
N LYS A 214 36.55 20.89 24.69
CA LYS A 214 36.15 21.62 23.49
C LYS A 214 37.10 21.39 22.28
N ASP A 215 38.31 20.92 22.52
CA ASP A 215 39.35 20.66 21.51
C ASP A 215 39.51 19.14 21.28
N ASP A 216 38.48 18.32 21.67
CA ASP A 216 38.45 16.88 21.59
C ASP A 216 39.58 16.14 22.35
N ASN A 217 40.18 16.77 23.39
CA ASN A 217 41.11 16.06 24.27
C ASN A 217 40.32 15.25 25.31
N LYS A 218 40.85 14.08 25.64
CA LYS A 218 40.24 13.24 26.67
C LYS A 218 40.46 13.90 28.07
N VAL A 219 39.34 14.24 28.71
CA VAL A 219 39.30 14.76 30.08
C VAL A 219 39.07 13.64 31.09
N GLY A 220 38.27 12.64 30.73
CA GLY A 220 37.93 11.50 31.56
C GLY A 220 37.52 10.29 30.76
N CYS A 221 37.59 9.13 31.38
CA CYS A 221 37.06 7.90 30.77
C CYS A 221 36.56 6.99 31.89
N GLU A 222 35.32 6.56 31.79
CA GLU A 222 34.64 5.70 32.76
C GLU A 222 34.26 4.39 32.12
N HIS A 223 34.51 3.28 32.80
CA HIS A 223 33.96 1.97 32.43
C HIS A 223 32.61 1.81 33.10
N ILE A 224 31.55 1.75 32.26
CA ILE A 224 30.20 1.52 32.73
C ILE A 224 29.98 0.00 32.72
N THR A 225 29.85 -0.60 33.89
CA THR A 225 29.45 -2.00 34.01
C THR A 225 27.91 -2.11 33.89
N PRO A 226 27.37 -2.47 32.73
CA PRO A 226 25.94 -2.75 32.64
C PRO A 226 25.61 -4.00 33.46
N ASP A 227 24.32 -4.22 33.68
CA ASP A 227 23.79 -5.38 34.40
C ASP A 227 24.48 -6.67 33.95
N VAL A 228 24.69 -7.61 34.86
CA VAL A 228 25.46 -8.85 34.69
C VAL A 228 25.00 -9.65 33.46
N ASN A 229 23.73 -9.53 33.09
CA ASN A 229 23.14 -10.24 31.94
C ASN A 229 23.63 -9.81 30.55
N VAL A 230 24.28 -8.66 30.42
CA VAL A 230 24.79 -8.15 29.12
C VAL A 230 26.32 -8.19 29.01
N ILE A 231 27.01 -8.64 30.06
CA ILE A 231 28.47 -8.82 30.05
C ILE A 231 28.83 -9.94 29.07
N GLY A 232 29.78 -9.67 28.18
CA GLY A 232 30.24 -10.63 27.20
C GLY A 232 29.50 -10.60 25.85
N HIS A 233 28.48 -9.75 25.71
CA HIS A 233 27.81 -9.53 24.43
C HIS A 233 28.40 -8.30 23.73
N PRO A 234 28.76 -8.40 22.43
CA PRO A 234 29.28 -7.27 21.66
C PRO A 234 28.27 -6.12 21.57
N ILE A 235 28.74 -4.91 21.80
CA ILE A 235 27.92 -3.69 21.59
C ILE A 235 28.19 -3.19 20.18
N ARG A 236 27.13 -3.16 19.34
CA ARG A 236 27.23 -2.89 17.92
C ARG A 236 26.89 -1.46 17.54
N CYS A 237 25.92 -0.85 18.22
CA CYS A 237 25.44 0.48 17.83
C CYS A 237 24.88 1.27 19.02
N PHE A 238 24.86 2.59 18.85
CA PHE A 238 24.30 3.55 19.79
C PHE A 238 23.39 4.50 19.04
N TYR A 239 22.31 4.94 19.71
CA TYR A 239 21.45 5.99 19.20
C TYR A 239 20.88 6.85 20.34
N PRO A 240 21.02 8.18 20.34
CA PRO A 240 20.42 9.06 21.35
C PRO A 240 18.93 9.18 21.13
N TYR A 241 18.13 8.63 22.05
CA TYR A 241 16.67 8.65 21.96
C TYR A 241 16.11 10.02 22.39
N ASP A 242 16.56 10.50 23.55
CA ASP A 242 16.22 11.81 24.09
C ASP A 242 17.41 12.39 24.91
N GLU A 243 17.19 13.49 25.64
CA GLU A 243 18.20 14.10 26.47
C GLU A 243 18.71 13.19 27.62
N HIS A 244 17.88 12.23 28.04
CA HIS A 244 18.17 11.39 29.20
C HIS A 244 18.50 9.94 28.85
N THR A 245 18.18 9.51 27.63
CA THR A 245 18.19 8.09 27.21
C THR A 245 19.07 7.88 25.97
N MET A 246 20.00 6.95 26.07
CA MET A 246 20.74 6.35 24.97
C MET A 246 20.22 4.96 24.68
N LEU A 247 19.87 4.66 23.44
CA LEU A 247 19.60 3.29 22.98
C LEU A 247 20.91 2.62 22.63
N VAL A 248 21.09 1.40 23.11
CA VAL A 248 22.29 0.58 22.89
C VAL A 248 21.87 -0.76 22.30
N GLY A 249 22.39 -1.07 21.12
CA GLY A 249 22.15 -2.33 20.43
C GLY A 249 23.21 -3.37 20.76
N PHE A 250 22.78 -4.52 21.27
CA PHE A 250 23.64 -5.65 21.62
C PHE A 250 23.49 -6.79 20.61
N ASP A 251 24.58 -7.50 20.38
CA ASP A 251 24.56 -8.71 19.57
C ASP A 251 24.05 -9.88 20.42
N GLY A 252 22.78 -10.22 20.26
CA GLY A 252 22.12 -11.31 20.96
C GLY A 252 21.28 -10.93 22.20
N GLN A 253 21.22 -9.65 22.58
CA GLN A 253 20.46 -9.18 23.77
C GLN A 253 19.41 -8.11 23.42
N GLY A 254 19.17 -7.84 22.15
CA GLY A 254 18.18 -6.84 21.74
C GLY A 254 18.65 -5.38 21.95
N VAL A 255 17.70 -4.49 22.19
CA VAL A 255 17.91 -3.06 22.40
C VAL A 255 17.70 -2.70 23.85
N HIS A 256 18.68 -2.03 24.43
CA HIS A 256 18.62 -1.53 25.79
C HIS A 256 18.52 -0.02 25.82
N ARG A 257 17.81 0.52 26.80
CA ARG A 257 17.87 1.93 27.16
C ARG A 257 18.87 2.11 28.31
N VAL A 258 19.82 3.02 28.11
CA VAL A 258 20.83 3.34 29.10
C VAL A 258 20.73 4.83 29.45
N THR A 259 20.92 5.21 30.71
CA THR A 259 20.96 6.62 31.09
C THR A 259 22.02 7.35 30.26
N ARG A 260 21.65 8.42 29.56
CA ARG A 260 22.53 9.10 28.60
C ARG A 260 23.58 9.96 29.27
N ASN A 261 23.25 10.58 30.39
CA ASN A 261 24.20 11.39 31.17
C ASN A 261 23.97 11.17 32.67
N ALA A 262 24.98 10.64 33.36
CA ALA A 262 24.98 10.46 34.79
C ALA A 262 26.24 11.07 35.39
N PRO A 263 26.19 11.54 36.65
CA PRO A 263 27.35 12.12 37.33
C PRO A 263 28.51 11.15 37.58
N SER A 264 28.23 9.84 37.62
CA SER A 264 29.25 8.80 37.81
C SER A 264 28.81 7.48 37.15
N ALA A 265 29.77 6.61 36.87
CA ALA A 265 29.55 5.30 36.23
C ALA A 265 28.50 4.43 36.95
N SER A 266 28.46 4.48 38.27
CA SER A 266 27.52 3.68 39.10
C SER A 266 26.05 4.14 39.01
N LEU A 267 25.80 5.33 38.48
CA LEU A 267 24.45 5.90 38.33
C LEU A 267 23.86 5.70 36.94
N TYR A 268 24.60 5.12 36.01
CA TYR A 268 24.04 4.70 34.73
C TYR A 268 23.14 3.50 34.92
N LYS A 269 21.85 3.68 34.59
CA LYS A 269 20.85 2.62 34.63
C LYS A 269 20.72 2.01 33.26
N ASN A 270 20.60 0.68 33.24
CA ASN A 270 20.38 -0.10 32.02
C ASN A 270 19.06 -0.88 32.19
N ALA A 271 18.25 -0.89 31.15
CA ALA A 271 17.04 -1.70 31.10
C ALA A 271 16.79 -2.19 29.67
N LEU A 272 16.39 -3.45 29.51
CA LEU A 272 15.94 -4.02 28.24
C LEU A 272 14.72 -3.24 27.76
N LEU A 273 14.72 -2.81 26.51
CA LEU A 273 13.61 -2.12 25.87
C LEU A 273 12.89 -3.03 24.85
N PHE A 274 13.64 -3.65 23.94
CA PHE A 274 13.09 -4.52 22.90
C PHE A 274 13.91 -5.80 22.78
N ASP A 275 13.24 -6.96 22.70
CA ASP A 275 13.87 -8.26 22.41
C ASP A 275 12.98 -9.16 21.54
N ALA A 276 13.51 -10.28 21.09
CA ALA A 276 12.80 -11.30 20.31
C ALA A 276 12.10 -12.36 21.16
N ASN A 277 12.17 -12.29 22.48
CA ASN A 277 11.69 -13.35 23.38
C ASN A 277 10.27 -13.09 23.93
N GLY A 278 9.58 -12.05 23.43
CA GLY A 278 8.20 -11.75 23.80
C GLY A 278 8.06 -11.05 25.16
N GLY A 279 9.02 -10.23 25.54
CA GLY A 279 8.92 -9.31 26.67
C GLY A 279 7.80 -8.29 26.51
N GLN A 280 7.52 -7.54 27.58
CA GLN A 280 6.36 -6.64 27.72
C GLN A 280 6.24 -5.54 26.64
N HIS A 281 7.25 -5.31 25.79
CA HIS A 281 7.36 -4.12 24.93
C HIS A 281 7.50 -4.39 23.42
N GLY A 282 7.09 -5.54 22.94
CA GLY A 282 7.08 -5.87 21.54
C GLY A 282 8.13 -6.91 21.14
N VAL A 283 7.83 -7.62 20.07
CA VAL A 283 8.62 -8.74 19.59
C VAL A 283 9.47 -8.28 18.44
N LEU A 284 10.79 -8.22 18.65
CA LEU A 284 11.74 -8.14 17.55
C LEU A 284 11.83 -9.48 16.84
N HIS A 285 12.15 -9.47 15.55
CA HIS A 285 12.39 -10.68 14.77
C HIS A 285 13.83 -11.22 14.90
N GLY A 286 14.70 -10.48 15.58
CA GLY A 286 16.07 -10.91 15.90
C GLY A 286 16.71 -10.12 17.04
N ASN A 287 17.51 -10.79 17.89
CA ASN A 287 18.19 -10.17 19.04
C ASN A 287 19.59 -9.64 18.75
N GLY A 288 20.17 -9.97 17.60
CA GLY A 288 21.48 -9.44 17.20
C GLY A 288 21.32 -8.06 16.55
N ILE A 289 21.37 -6.99 17.32
CA ILE A 289 21.11 -5.63 16.84
C ILE A 289 22.40 -5.01 16.33
N TYR A 290 22.42 -4.69 15.04
CA TYR A 290 23.60 -4.14 14.35
C TYR A 290 23.48 -2.65 14.08
N THR A 291 22.25 -2.12 14.03
CA THR A 291 22.02 -0.71 13.71
C THR A 291 20.70 -0.21 14.31
N LEU A 292 20.73 1.04 14.73
CA LEU A 292 19.61 1.80 15.25
C LEU A 292 19.57 3.16 14.56
N LEU A 293 18.38 3.58 14.20
CA LEU A 293 18.11 4.89 13.62
C LEU A 293 16.76 5.40 14.15
N ARG A 294 16.67 6.67 14.48
CA ARG A 294 15.38 7.35 14.60
C ARG A 294 15.14 8.13 13.33
N ASP A 295 14.08 7.82 12.62
CA ASP A 295 13.77 8.52 11.39
C ASP A 295 13.25 9.95 11.65
N SER A 296 13.10 10.72 10.57
CA SER A 296 12.66 12.12 10.65
C SER A 296 11.22 12.28 11.19
N TRP A 297 10.45 11.19 11.28
CA TRP A 297 9.10 11.17 11.87
C TRP A 297 9.07 10.61 13.30
N GLY A 298 10.25 10.30 13.85
CA GLY A 298 10.39 9.85 15.24
C GLY A 298 10.24 8.35 15.45
N ASN A 299 10.12 7.55 14.38
CA ASN A 299 10.10 6.09 14.51
C ASN A 299 11.51 5.57 14.83
N ILE A 300 11.60 4.49 15.63
CA ILE A 300 12.85 3.79 15.89
C ILE A 300 12.95 2.65 14.88
N VAL A 301 13.94 2.73 14.00
CA VAL A 301 14.24 1.71 12.98
C VAL A 301 15.36 0.84 13.51
N ILE A 302 15.12 -0.45 13.62
CA ILE A 302 15.98 -1.43 14.28
C ILE A 302 16.40 -2.46 13.25
N GLY A 303 17.67 -2.48 12.88
CA GLY A 303 18.22 -3.48 11.95
C GLY A 303 18.94 -4.59 12.71
N SER A 304 18.55 -5.82 12.44
CA SER A 304 19.13 -7.02 13.06
C SER A 304 19.90 -7.90 12.09
N TYR A 305 20.81 -8.69 12.63
CA TYR A 305 21.65 -9.63 11.84
C TYR A 305 20.85 -10.81 11.27
N SER A 306 19.70 -11.17 11.86
CA SER A 306 18.96 -12.36 11.48
C SER A 306 17.45 -12.18 11.30
N GLY A 307 16.91 -11.02 11.66
CA GLY A 307 15.48 -10.75 11.69
C GLY A 307 15.03 -9.59 10.78
N GLY A 308 15.86 -9.10 9.86
CA GLY A 308 15.46 -7.98 9.00
C GLY A 308 15.39 -6.65 9.75
N ILE A 309 14.36 -5.85 9.48
CA ILE A 309 14.15 -4.53 10.07
C ILE A 309 12.83 -4.50 10.82
N ASP A 310 12.87 -4.10 12.07
CA ASP A 310 11.70 -3.77 12.88
C ASP A 310 11.59 -2.25 13.03
N ILE A 311 10.38 -1.71 12.82
CA ILE A 311 10.09 -0.28 12.98
C ILE A 311 9.14 -0.12 14.15
N ALA A 312 9.65 0.44 15.25
CA ALA A 312 8.86 0.79 16.42
C ALA A 312 8.40 2.25 16.32
N ARG A 313 7.10 2.46 16.19
CA ARG A 313 6.49 3.79 16.13
C ARG A 313 6.02 4.21 17.50
N PRO A 314 6.57 5.30 18.10
CA PRO A 314 6.05 5.85 19.34
C PRO A 314 4.60 6.29 19.14
N VAL A 315 3.74 5.86 20.03
CA VAL A 315 2.34 6.24 20.00
C VAL A 315 2.11 7.16 21.18
N GLY A 316 1.73 8.41 20.91
CA GLY A 316 1.52 9.44 21.93
C GLY A 316 0.38 9.12 22.91
N SER A 317 -0.45 8.14 22.60
CA SER A 317 -1.43 7.48 23.46
C SER A 317 -1.96 6.25 22.73
N THR A 318 -1.41 5.11 23.05
CA THR A 318 -1.82 3.85 22.44
C THR A 318 -3.22 3.47 22.90
N PRO A 319 -4.10 3.05 21.98
CA PRO A 319 -5.28 2.29 22.40
C PRO A 319 -4.80 1.03 23.12
N ALA A 320 -5.35 0.76 24.29
CA ALA A 320 -5.09 -0.52 24.96
C ALA A 320 -5.74 -1.65 24.14
N ILE A 321 -4.95 -2.65 23.76
CA ILE A 321 -5.42 -3.78 22.98
C ILE A 321 -5.44 -5.02 23.85
N PHE A 322 -6.58 -5.67 23.94
CA PHE A 322 -6.75 -6.97 24.58
C PHE A 322 -6.82 -8.05 23.50
N GLN A 323 -5.93 -9.03 23.56
CA GLN A 323 -5.84 -10.12 22.59
C GLN A 323 -5.82 -11.49 23.28
N HIS A 324 -6.14 -12.53 22.52
CA HIS A 324 -5.97 -13.91 22.96
C HIS A 324 -4.49 -14.28 22.90
N THR A 325 -3.99 -14.84 24.01
CA THR A 325 -2.66 -15.44 24.00
C THR A 325 -2.79 -16.94 24.26
N ARG A 326 -2.32 -17.75 23.36
CA ARG A 326 -2.40 -19.20 23.44
C ARG A 326 -1.76 -19.72 24.74
N ASN A 327 -2.47 -20.59 25.44
CA ASN A 327 -2.06 -21.17 26.74
C ASN A 327 -1.90 -20.14 27.88
N ASN A 328 -2.48 -18.96 27.76
CA ASN A 328 -2.50 -17.96 28.83
C ASN A 328 -3.95 -17.68 29.26
N SER A 329 -4.31 -18.16 30.49
CA SER A 329 -5.62 -17.91 31.07
C SER A 329 -5.83 -16.45 31.53
N GLN A 330 -4.80 -15.62 31.51
CA GLN A 330 -4.86 -14.18 31.78
C GLN A 330 -4.86 -13.36 30.49
N SER A 331 -5.61 -13.80 29.49
CA SER A 331 -5.85 -13.12 28.21
C SER A 331 -7.28 -13.39 27.74
N LEU A 332 -7.73 -12.80 26.62
CA LEU A 332 -9.03 -13.10 26.02
C LEU A 332 -9.21 -14.59 25.71
N LEU A 333 -10.45 -15.07 25.77
CA LEU A 333 -10.79 -16.46 25.36
C LEU A 333 -10.63 -16.69 23.86
N ASN A 334 -10.87 -15.66 23.05
CA ASN A 334 -10.78 -15.69 21.60
C ASN A 334 -10.53 -14.27 21.08
N ASP A 335 -9.83 -14.12 19.95
CA ASP A 335 -9.53 -12.82 19.35
C ASP A 335 -10.76 -12.12 18.78
N ARG A 336 -11.75 -12.87 18.28
CA ARG A 336 -12.97 -12.26 17.78
C ARG A 336 -13.88 -11.84 18.94
N VAL A 337 -14.01 -10.54 19.15
CA VAL A 337 -14.84 -9.93 20.17
C VAL A 337 -16.10 -9.37 19.52
N ASN A 338 -17.25 -10.02 19.74
CA ASN A 338 -18.52 -9.68 19.08
C ASN A 338 -19.34 -8.63 19.83
N CYS A 339 -19.14 -8.49 21.14
CA CYS A 339 -19.83 -7.50 21.95
C CYS A 339 -19.02 -7.12 23.18
N VAL A 340 -19.26 -5.93 23.68
CA VAL A 340 -18.55 -5.37 24.84
C VAL A 340 -19.53 -4.66 25.78
N GLU A 341 -19.28 -4.74 27.09
CA GLU A 341 -20.06 -4.05 28.09
C GLU A 341 -19.18 -3.65 29.29
N GLN A 342 -19.53 -2.59 29.99
CA GLN A 342 -18.94 -2.21 31.26
C GLN A 342 -19.89 -2.61 32.42
N LEU A 343 -19.50 -3.59 33.23
CA LEU A 343 -20.35 -4.10 34.32
C LEU A 343 -20.31 -3.19 35.56
N ASP A 344 -19.13 -2.65 35.85
CA ASP A 344 -18.89 -1.67 36.91
C ASP A 344 -17.68 -0.77 36.57
N ALA A 345 -17.28 0.11 37.48
CA ALA A 345 -16.18 1.05 37.23
C ALA A 345 -14.86 0.38 36.84
N ASN A 346 -14.63 -0.86 37.26
CA ASN A 346 -13.36 -1.56 37.05
C ASN A 346 -13.49 -2.84 36.22
N THR A 347 -14.71 -3.29 35.88
CA THR A 347 -14.93 -4.56 35.19
C THR A 347 -15.46 -4.37 33.79
N LEU A 348 -14.67 -4.78 32.81
CA LEU A 348 -15.03 -4.84 31.39
C LEU A 348 -15.43 -6.26 31.01
N ALA A 349 -16.52 -6.43 30.30
CA ALA A 349 -17.00 -7.70 29.78
C ALA A 349 -16.88 -7.71 28.25
N MET A 350 -16.30 -8.78 27.70
CA MET A 350 -16.08 -9.00 26.30
C MET A 350 -16.66 -10.35 25.90
N GLY A 351 -17.69 -10.35 25.05
CA GLY A 351 -18.29 -11.55 24.49
C GLY A 351 -17.57 -11.94 23.21
N THR A 352 -17.14 -13.18 23.16
CA THR A 352 -16.30 -13.73 22.08
C THR A 352 -16.94 -14.94 21.41
N ASP A 353 -16.32 -15.48 20.38
CA ASP A 353 -16.72 -16.74 19.75
C ASP A 353 -16.56 -17.96 20.67
N ASN A 354 -15.94 -17.80 21.83
CA ASN A 354 -15.69 -18.89 22.79
C ASN A 354 -16.14 -18.59 24.23
N GLY A 355 -17.06 -17.66 24.42
CA GLY A 355 -17.58 -17.31 25.76
C GLY A 355 -17.38 -15.85 26.11
N VAL A 356 -17.50 -15.57 27.44
CA VAL A 356 -17.36 -14.23 28.02
C VAL A 356 -16.06 -14.12 28.78
N SER A 357 -15.27 -13.09 28.46
CA SER A 357 -14.07 -12.71 29.23
C SER A 357 -14.35 -11.45 30.04
N LEU A 358 -14.15 -11.52 31.34
CA LEU A 358 -14.23 -10.37 32.24
C LEU A 358 -12.81 -9.93 32.62
N TYR A 359 -12.51 -8.66 32.38
CA TYR A 359 -11.25 -8.04 32.79
C TYR A 359 -11.47 -7.04 33.92
N ASN A 360 -10.78 -7.22 35.03
CA ASN A 360 -10.75 -6.23 36.10
C ASN A 360 -9.55 -5.30 35.92
N SER A 361 -9.80 -4.03 35.61
CA SER A 361 -8.75 -3.05 35.31
C SER A 361 -7.90 -2.65 36.51
N GLN A 362 -8.45 -2.72 37.71
CA GLN A 362 -7.74 -2.41 38.96
C GLN A 362 -6.84 -3.59 39.40
N ALA A 363 -7.39 -4.80 39.44
CA ALA A 363 -6.66 -6.02 39.83
C ALA A 363 -5.79 -6.56 38.69
N LYS A 364 -5.99 -6.11 37.46
CA LYS A 364 -5.35 -6.63 36.23
C LYS A 364 -5.53 -8.15 36.07
N THR A 365 -6.72 -8.66 36.35
CA THR A 365 -7.04 -10.10 36.31
C THR A 365 -8.17 -10.40 35.34
N TRP A 366 -8.13 -11.62 34.79
CA TRP A 366 -9.15 -12.15 33.91
C TRP A 366 -9.98 -13.24 34.59
N ARG A 367 -11.26 -13.30 34.22
CA ARG A 367 -12.15 -14.42 34.55
C ARG A 367 -12.95 -14.79 33.31
N HIS A 368 -13.28 -16.07 33.14
CA HIS A 368 -13.89 -16.57 31.91
C HIS A 368 -15.12 -17.39 32.25
N TYR A 369 -16.21 -17.16 31.47
CA TYR A 369 -17.51 -17.79 31.68
C TYR A 369 -18.12 -18.21 30.34
N ALA A 370 -19.14 -19.09 30.37
CA ALA A 370 -19.88 -19.55 29.22
C ALA A 370 -18.99 -20.08 28.05
N GLN A 371 -17.89 -20.75 28.40
CA GLN A 371 -16.96 -21.30 27.41
C GLN A 371 -17.68 -22.23 26.41
N GLY A 372 -17.29 -22.17 25.14
CA GLY A 372 -17.92 -22.88 24.02
C GLY A 372 -19.27 -22.30 23.58
N ALA A 373 -19.58 -21.04 23.97
CA ALA A 373 -20.72 -20.30 23.46
C ALA A 373 -20.22 -19.12 22.60
N VAL A 374 -20.79 -18.93 21.42
CA VAL A 374 -20.61 -17.70 20.64
C VAL A 374 -21.52 -16.64 21.24
N VAL A 375 -20.94 -15.59 21.79
CA VAL A 375 -21.69 -14.54 22.49
C VAL A 375 -21.82 -13.31 21.59
N LEU A 376 -23.06 -12.87 21.32
CA LEU A 376 -23.36 -11.80 20.37
C LEU A 376 -23.79 -10.50 21.03
N SER A 377 -24.37 -10.56 22.25
CA SER A 377 -24.76 -9.38 23.02
C SER A 377 -24.61 -9.62 24.52
N LEU A 378 -24.18 -8.61 25.22
CA LEU A 378 -24.09 -8.60 26.69
C LEU A 378 -25.00 -7.50 27.24
N CYS A 379 -25.66 -7.79 28.34
CA CYS A 379 -26.51 -6.83 29.01
C CYS A 379 -26.46 -7.02 30.53
N LYS A 380 -26.27 -5.96 31.29
CA LYS A 380 -26.34 -6.00 32.76
C LYS A 380 -27.78 -5.94 33.20
N THR A 381 -28.18 -6.85 34.11
CA THR A 381 -29.52 -6.80 34.69
C THR A 381 -29.62 -5.73 35.79
N PRO A 382 -30.81 -5.25 36.12
CA PRO A 382 -31.01 -4.37 37.27
C PRO A 382 -30.58 -4.97 38.59
N THR A 383 -30.53 -6.31 38.71
CA THR A 383 -30.10 -7.06 39.91
C THR A 383 -28.59 -7.28 40.00
N GLY A 384 -27.82 -6.83 38.95
CA GLY A 384 -26.36 -6.90 38.94
C GLY A 384 -25.78 -8.17 38.34
N THR A 385 -26.59 -9.10 37.81
CA THR A 385 -26.10 -10.24 37.02
C THR A 385 -25.87 -9.83 35.57
N THR A 386 -25.19 -10.64 34.78
CA THR A 386 -24.93 -10.39 33.38
C THR A 386 -25.68 -11.38 32.50
N LEU A 387 -26.43 -10.88 31.53
CA LEU A 387 -27.06 -11.70 30.50
C LEU A 387 -26.14 -11.74 29.26
N ALA A 388 -26.00 -12.92 28.67
CA ALA A 388 -25.28 -13.15 27.44
C ALA A 388 -26.21 -13.77 26.38
N ALA A 389 -26.48 -13.05 25.32
CA ALA A 389 -27.18 -13.57 24.14
C ALA A 389 -26.21 -14.40 23.31
N THR A 390 -26.62 -15.54 22.84
CA THR A 390 -25.74 -16.50 22.15
C THR A 390 -26.27 -16.93 20.80
N TYR A 391 -25.35 -17.36 19.95
CA TYR A 391 -25.67 -18.04 18.69
C TYR A 391 -25.95 -19.53 18.98
N GLY A 392 -27.22 -19.88 19.15
CA GLY A 392 -27.71 -21.27 19.29
C GLY A 392 -27.87 -21.84 20.72
N LYS A 393 -27.59 -21.03 21.77
CA LYS A 393 -27.85 -21.42 23.16
C LYS A 393 -28.86 -20.51 23.89
N GLY A 394 -29.60 -19.68 23.16
CA GLY A 394 -30.51 -18.69 23.72
C GLY A 394 -29.81 -17.64 24.58
N VAL A 395 -30.38 -17.31 25.75
CA VAL A 395 -29.85 -16.34 26.68
C VAL A 395 -29.31 -17.05 27.92
N LEU A 396 -28.04 -16.83 28.20
CA LEU A 396 -27.35 -17.32 29.39
C LEU A 396 -27.30 -16.21 30.46
N GLU A 397 -27.47 -16.56 31.72
CA GLU A 397 -27.23 -15.70 32.86
C GLU A 397 -25.90 -16.09 33.52
N ILE A 398 -25.08 -15.10 33.79
CA ILE A 398 -23.83 -15.22 34.54
C ILE A 398 -24.06 -14.49 35.87
N SER A 399 -24.14 -15.24 36.95
CA SER A 399 -24.35 -14.70 38.30
C SER A 399 -23.08 -14.05 38.86
N ALA A 400 -23.18 -13.27 39.90
CA ALA A 400 -22.06 -12.56 40.53
C ALA A 400 -20.99 -13.54 41.10
N ASP A 401 -21.38 -14.75 41.52
CA ASP A 401 -20.49 -15.83 41.94
C ASP A 401 -19.86 -16.58 40.74
N GLY A 402 -20.24 -16.23 39.53
CA GLY A 402 -19.68 -16.79 38.30
C GLY A 402 -20.35 -18.04 37.78
N GLN A 403 -21.46 -18.46 38.33
CA GLN A 403 -22.23 -19.59 37.79
C GLN A 403 -22.92 -19.17 36.50
N THR A 404 -22.89 -20.04 35.50
CA THR A 404 -23.57 -19.82 34.21
C THR A 404 -24.73 -20.76 34.08
N ARG A 405 -25.93 -20.21 33.77
CA ARG A 405 -27.14 -21.03 33.52
C ARG A 405 -27.86 -20.52 32.27
N GLN A 406 -28.52 -21.40 31.56
CA GLN A 406 -29.46 -21.03 30.51
C GLN A 406 -30.73 -20.45 31.11
N LEU A 407 -31.05 -19.20 30.81
CA LEU A 407 -32.19 -18.49 31.40
C LEU A 407 -33.41 -18.55 30.46
N TYR A 408 -33.20 -18.26 29.16
CA TYR A 408 -34.28 -18.31 28.16
C TYR A 408 -33.83 -19.10 26.93
N SER A 409 -34.71 -19.95 26.45
CA SER A 409 -34.43 -20.78 25.28
C SER A 409 -35.72 -21.16 24.54
N LYS A 410 -35.55 -21.65 23.30
CA LYS A 410 -36.64 -22.24 22.53
C LYS A 410 -37.22 -23.47 23.20
N ALA A 411 -36.39 -24.32 23.76
CA ALA A 411 -36.83 -25.51 24.51
C ALA A 411 -37.64 -25.16 25.79
N GLY A 412 -37.31 -24.02 26.42
CA GLY A 412 -38.05 -23.48 27.56
C GLY A 412 -39.36 -22.78 27.18
N GLY A 413 -39.65 -22.59 25.91
CA GLY A 413 -40.87 -21.94 25.41
C GLY A 413 -40.85 -20.42 25.51
N GLN A 414 -39.75 -19.82 25.97
CA GLN A 414 -39.61 -18.34 26.09
C GLN A 414 -39.13 -17.67 24.80
N LEU A 415 -38.46 -18.42 23.96
CA LEU A 415 -37.96 -17.95 22.65
C LEU A 415 -38.54 -18.85 21.54
N GLN A 416 -38.59 -18.33 20.31
CA GLN A 416 -38.90 -19.12 19.11
C GLN A 416 -37.65 -19.59 18.42
N ASP A 417 -36.50 -18.93 18.70
CA ASP A 417 -35.19 -19.23 18.11
C ASP A 417 -34.10 -18.98 19.16
N ASP A 418 -33.14 -19.89 19.28
CA ASP A 418 -32.01 -19.81 20.21
C ASP A 418 -30.85 -18.93 19.69
N HIS A 419 -30.95 -18.38 18.45
CA HIS A 419 -30.00 -17.44 17.91
C HIS A 419 -30.42 -16.02 18.29
N VAL A 420 -29.94 -15.56 19.43
CA VAL A 420 -30.29 -14.24 19.98
C VAL A 420 -29.13 -13.27 19.68
N TYR A 421 -29.44 -12.19 18.95
CA TYR A 421 -28.46 -11.23 18.48
C TYR A 421 -28.33 -10.00 19.37
N LYS A 422 -29.45 -9.55 19.96
CA LYS A 422 -29.45 -8.32 20.76
C LYS A 422 -30.29 -8.46 22.02
N LEU A 423 -29.77 -7.93 23.11
CA LEU A 423 -30.48 -7.72 24.37
C LEU A 423 -30.53 -6.23 24.70
N LEU A 424 -31.68 -5.77 25.18
CA LEU A 424 -31.84 -4.40 25.66
C LEU A 424 -32.85 -4.36 26.82
N TYR A 425 -32.51 -3.70 27.92
CA TYR A 425 -33.50 -3.26 28.90
C TYR A 425 -34.02 -1.88 28.50
N ASP A 426 -35.33 -1.74 28.40
CA ASP A 426 -36.00 -0.45 28.18
C ASP A 426 -36.01 0.41 29.47
N LYS A 427 -36.50 1.63 29.36
CA LYS A 427 -36.57 2.57 30.48
C LYS A 427 -37.50 2.08 31.60
N ASP A 428 -38.45 1.20 31.29
CA ASP A 428 -39.39 0.59 32.24
C ASP A 428 -38.83 -0.70 32.88
N GLY A 429 -37.60 -1.06 32.57
CA GLY A 429 -36.90 -2.24 33.06
C GLY A 429 -37.38 -3.56 32.44
N GLN A 430 -38.02 -3.50 31.26
CA GLN A 430 -38.44 -4.69 30.51
C GLN A 430 -37.35 -5.14 29.57
N LEU A 431 -37.11 -6.45 29.50
CA LEU A 431 -36.06 -7.00 28.64
C LEU A 431 -36.60 -7.30 27.24
N TRP A 432 -35.92 -6.77 26.24
CA TRP A 432 -36.14 -7.05 24.84
C TRP A 432 -35.05 -7.99 24.29
N MET A 433 -35.48 -9.02 23.56
CA MET A 433 -34.59 -10.06 23.01
C MET A 433 -34.85 -10.17 21.51
N GLY A 434 -33.88 -9.76 20.73
CA GLY A 434 -33.90 -9.81 19.25
C GLY A 434 -33.31 -11.11 18.74
N CYS A 435 -34.13 -11.91 18.02
CA CYS A 435 -33.73 -13.19 17.46
C CYS A 435 -33.45 -13.10 15.96
N LEU A 436 -32.73 -14.08 15.41
CA LEU A 436 -32.44 -14.17 13.99
C LEU A 436 -33.71 -14.54 13.21
N ASP A 437 -34.28 -15.71 13.46
CA ASP A 437 -35.45 -16.22 12.72
C ASP A 437 -36.73 -16.28 13.59
N GLY A 438 -36.61 -16.05 14.90
CA GLY A 438 -37.71 -15.92 15.80
C GLY A 438 -38.29 -14.50 15.87
N GLN A 439 -39.51 -14.34 16.36
CA GLN A 439 -40.09 -13.03 16.63
C GLN A 439 -39.29 -12.29 17.73
N LEU A 440 -39.33 -10.96 17.71
CA LEU A 440 -38.82 -10.10 18.77
C LEU A 440 -39.63 -10.37 20.05
N VAL A 441 -38.94 -10.65 21.15
CA VAL A 441 -39.54 -11.01 22.43
C VAL A 441 -39.34 -9.89 23.46
N GLN A 442 -40.42 -9.47 24.08
CA GLN A 442 -40.44 -8.55 25.23
C GLN A 442 -40.79 -9.34 26.50
N ARG A 443 -39.92 -9.29 27.48
CA ARG A 443 -40.17 -9.86 28.81
C ARG A 443 -40.77 -8.77 29.71
N THR A 444 -42.05 -8.90 30.01
CA THR A 444 -42.79 -7.99 30.89
C THR A 444 -42.99 -8.64 32.29
N THR A 445 -43.57 -7.89 33.22
CA THR A 445 -43.99 -8.42 34.52
C THR A 445 -44.99 -9.58 34.40
N ASP A 446 -45.83 -9.56 33.38
CA ASP A 446 -46.94 -10.51 33.19
C ASP A 446 -46.55 -11.70 32.31
N GLY A 447 -45.33 -11.75 31.79
CA GLY A 447 -44.90 -12.84 30.93
C GLY A 447 -44.11 -12.39 29.72
N PHE A 448 -44.24 -13.10 28.59
CA PHE A 448 -43.56 -12.82 27.34
C PHE A 448 -44.56 -12.32 26.31
N ARG A 449 -44.23 -11.24 25.62
CA ARG A 449 -44.93 -10.73 24.42
C ARG A 449 -44.08 -10.95 23.20
N PHE A 450 -44.68 -11.39 22.12
CA PHE A 450 -44.04 -11.64 20.85
C PHE A 450 -44.51 -10.59 19.83
N HIS A 451 -43.57 -9.91 19.22
CA HIS A 451 -43.81 -8.91 18.17
C HIS A 451 -43.36 -9.49 16.84
N ASP A 452 -44.15 -9.30 15.77
CA ASP A 452 -43.83 -9.85 14.45
C ASP A 452 -42.72 -9.07 13.73
N VAL A 453 -41.54 -9.08 14.35
CA VAL A 453 -40.29 -8.53 13.85
C VAL A 453 -39.21 -9.59 13.92
N ARG A 454 -38.59 -9.90 12.78
CA ARG A 454 -37.57 -10.97 12.66
C ARG A 454 -36.27 -10.39 12.09
N TYR A 455 -35.24 -11.22 12.10
CA TYR A 455 -33.91 -10.85 11.60
C TYR A 455 -33.31 -9.63 12.31
N VAL A 456 -33.54 -9.56 13.61
CA VAL A 456 -33.14 -8.43 14.45
C VAL A 456 -31.61 -8.34 14.55
N ARG A 457 -31.08 -7.15 14.33
CA ARG A 457 -29.65 -6.84 14.45
C ARG A 457 -29.38 -5.92 15.63
N ASP A 458 -30.19 -4.87 15.78
CA ASP A 458 -30.03 -3.89 16.85
C ASP A 458 -31.39 -3.34 17.31
N ILE A 459 -31.42 -2.82 18.52
CA ILE A 459 -32.64 -2.30 19.15
C ILE A 459 -32.30 -1.01 19.90
N VAL A 460 -33.05 0.05 19.70
CA VAL A 460 -32.93 1.30 20.45
C VAL A 460 -34.32 1.83 20.85
N GLN A 461 -34.48 2.37 22.07
CA GLN A 461 -35.72 2.99 22.50
C GLN A 461 -35.74 4.47 22.12
N LEU A 462 -36.80 4.89 21.42
CA LEU A 462 -37.06 6.31 21.08
C LEU A 462 -37.61 7.08 22.27
N PRO A 463 -37.63 8.43 22.23
CA PRO A 463 -38.07 9.28 23.33
C PRO A 463 -39.55 9.08 23.76
N ASP A 464 -40.38 8.71 22.79
CA ASP A 464 -41.83 8.44 22.99
C ASP A 464 -42.11 7.03 23.55
N GLY A 465 -41.07 6.23 23.81
CA GLY A 465 -41.20 4.84 24.27
C GLY A 465 -41.29 3.80 23.13
N THR A 466 -41.37 4.20 21.87
CA THR A 466 -41.39 3.32 20.73
C THR A 466 -40.02 2.66 20.60
N MET A 467 -39.98 1.35 20.26
CA MET A 467 -38.74 0.64 19.97
C MET A 467 -38.42 0.72 18.49
N ALA A 468 -37.29 1.30 18.14
CA ALA A 468 -36.73 1.18 16.80
C ALA A 468 -35.87 -0.08 16.72
N VAL A 469 -36.20 -0.97 15.80
CA VAL A 469 -35.59 -2.29 15.65
C VAL A 469 -34.95 -2.36 14.27
N GLY A 470 -33.64 -2.43 14.22
CA GLY A 470 -32.88 -2.62 13.01
C GLY A 470 -32.88 -4.09 12.59
N THR A 471 -33.25 -4.35 11.36
CA THR A 471 -33.34 -5.70 10.80
C THR A 471 -32.56 -5.81 9.48
N SER A 472 -32.42 -7.02 8.97
CA SER A 472 -31.86 -7.22 7.61
C SER A 472 -32.78 -6.70 6.48
N TYR A 473 -33.97 -6.18 6.83
CA TYR A 473 -34.99 -5.68 5.88
C TYR A 473 -35.45 -4.23 6.16
N GLY A 474 -34.69 -3.49 6.93
CA GLY A 474 -35.00 -2.10 7.29
C GLY A 474 -35.21 -1.91 8.79
N VAL A 475 -35.71 -0.74 9.16
CA VAL A 475 -36.04 -0.41 10.54
C VAL A 475 -37.54 -0.61 10.78
N GLN A 476 -37.87 -1.39 11.80
CA GLN A 476 -39.23 -1.60 12.27
C GLN A 476 -39.47 -0.79 13.55
N LEU A 477 -40.56 -0.07 13.63
CA LEU A 477 -40.99 0.65 14.83
C LEU A 477 -42.06 -0.16 15.55
N VAL A 478 -41.77 -0.52 16.83
CA VAL A 478 -42.72 -1.23 17.70
C VAL A 478 -43.22 -0.20 18.73
N SER A 479 -44.47 0.21 18.59
CA SER A 479 -45.08 1.17 19.50
C SER A 479 -45.40 0.55 20.86
N THR A 480 -45.66 1.35 21.88
CA THR A 480 -45.97 0.89 23.24
C THR A 480 -47.23 0.02 23.31
N ASP A 481 -48.17 0.17 22.39
CA ASP A 481 -49.37 -0.69 22.23
C ASP A 481 -49.08 -2.01 21.49
N GLY A 482 -47.83 -2.18 20.98
CA GLY A 482 -47.37 -3.40 20.30
C GLY A 482 -47.57 -3.40 18.80
N LYS A 483 -48.03 -2.30 18.19
CA LYS A 483 -48.14 -2.20 16.73
C LYS A 483 -46.78 -2.09 16.09
N VAL A 484 -46.56 -2.81 14.98
CA VAL A 484 -45.35 -2.81 14.18
C VAL A 484 -45.57 -2.00 12.91
N GLN A 485 -44.66 -1.07 12.63
CA GLN A 485 -44.65 -0.27 11.41
C GLN A 485 -43.25 -0.19 10.83
N GLU A 486 -43.11 -0.22 9.51
CA GLU A 486 -41.82 0.01 8.85
C GLU A 486 -41.52 1.54 8.89
N LEU A 487 -40.26 1.89 9.23
CA LEU A 487 -39.76 3.26 9.08
C LEU A 487 -39.23 3.42 7.66
N GLU A 488 -39.85 4.30 6.91
CA GLU A 488 -39.31 4.71 5.62
C GLU A 488 -38.20 5.76 5.85
N TYR A 489 -36.99 5.46 5.41
CA TYR A 489 -35.86 6.38 5.43
C TYR A 489 -35.18 6.33 4.06
N GLN A 490 -35.07 7.49 3.42
CA GLN A 490 -34.46 7.65 2.11
C GLN A 490 -33.88 9.05 2.01
N ASP A 491 -32.68 9.18 1.48
CA ASP A 491 -32.14 10.48 1.11
C ASP A 491 -32.89 11.02 -0.11
N ILE A 492 -33.28 12.29 -0.07
CA ILE A 492 -34.10 12.94 -1.12
C ILE A 492 -33.37 12.95 -2.46
N ASP A 493 -32.03 12.99 -2.43
CA ASP A 493 -31.17 13.10 -3.61
C ASP A 493 -30.69 11.76 -4.15
N ARG A 494 -31.01 10.62 -3.49
CA ARG A 494 -30.52 9.29 -3.84
C ARG A 494 -31.68 8.28 -3.97
N GLN A 495 -31.60 7.45 -4.99
CA GLN A 495 -32.58 6.39 -5.22
C GLN A 495 -32.20 5.14 -4.40
N ASP A 496 -33.20 4.49 -3.81
CA ASP A 496 -33.12 3.20 -3.08
C ASP A 496 -32.30 3.21 -1.79
N ALA A 497 -32.98 3.23 -0.66
CA ALA A 497 -32.37 3.04 0.66
C ALA A 497 -31.87 1.61 0.84
N ASN A 498 -30.60 1.44 1.32
CA ASN A 498 -30.11 0.13 1.74
C ASN A 498 -30.84 -0.29 3.02
N LYS A 499 -31.50 -1.43 2.97
CA LYS A 499 -32.33 -1.96 4.07
C LYS A 499 -31.61 -2.90 5.02
N PHE A 500 -30.36 -3.29 4.76
CA PHE A 500 -29.63 -4.18 5.65
C PHE A 500 -29.02 -3.38 6.82
N VAL A 501 -29.79 -3.23 7.90
CA VAL A 501 -29.36 -2.47 9.07
C VAL A 501 -28.45 -3.31 9.97
N GLN A 502 -27.30 -2.79 10.34
CA GLN A 502 -26.33 -3.42 11.25
C GLN A 502 -26.37 -2.84 12.66
N CYS A 503 -26.54 -1.52 12.78
CA CYS A 503 -26.56 -0.85 14.07
C CYS A 503 -27.46 0.39 14.06
N LEU A 504 -27.96 0.76 15.23
CA LEU A 504 -28.77 1.95 15.47
C LEU A 504 -28.15 2.78 16.58
N TYR A 505 -28.18 4.10 16.43
CA TYR A 505 -27.77 5.03 17.48
C TYR A 505 -28.71 6.23 17.56
N LEU A 506 -29.22 6.55 18.74
CA LEU A 506 -30.08 7.71 18.97
C LEU A 506 -29.29 8.86 19.55
N TRP A 507 -29.08 9.92 18.77
CA TRP A 507 -28.35 11.11 19.21
C TRP A 507 -29.29 12.21 19.70
N GLN A 508 -28.99 12.74 20.90
CA GLN A 508 -29.72 13.85 21.58
C GLN A 508 -31.27 13.69 21.57
N HIS A 509 -31.77 12.46 21.60
CA HIS A 509 -33.18 12.12 21.53
C HIS A 509 -33.92 12.68 20.29
N ARG A 510 -33.19 13.06 19.24
CA ARG A 510 -33.74 13.67 18.05
C ARG A 510 -33.38 12.96 16.74
N GLN A 511 -32.14 12.56 16.58
CA GLN A 511 -31.68 11.94 15.33
C GLN A 511 -31.44 10.45 15.54
N LEU A 512 -32.08 9.64 14.70
CA LEU A 512 -31.80 8.23 14.61
C LEU A 512 -30.75 8.00 13.52
N TRP A 513 -29.58 7.55 13.93
CA TRP A 513 -28.48 7.20 13.05
C TRP A 513 -28.58 5.70 12.75
N ILE A 514 -28.70 5.33 11.47
CA ILE A 514 -28.94 3.98 10.97
C ILE A 514 -27.71 3.54 10.20
N GLY A 515 -26.90 2.68 10.78
CA GLY A 515 -25.73 2.10 10.13
C GLY A 515 -26.12 0.87 9.33
N THR A 516 -25.72 0.81 8.06
CA THR A 516 -26.10 -0.26 7.13
C THR A 516 -24.89 -0.98 6.59
N ASP A 517 -25.13 -2.16 6.00
CA ASP A 517 -24.12 -2.90 5.28
C ASP A 517 -24.14 -2.48 3.79
N GLY A 518 -23.10 -1.72 3.39
CA GLY A 518 -22.92 -1.23 2.02
C GLY A 518 -23.62 0.08 1.67
N GLY A 519 -24.57 0.58 2.50
CA GLY A 519 -25.27 1.86 2.27
C GLY A 519 -24.74 3.04 3.07
N GLY A 520 -23.73 2.85 3.92
CA GLY A 520 -23.24 3.88 4.82
C GLY A 520 -24.20 4.13 5.98
N VAL A 521 -24.30 5.39 6.44
CA VAL A 521 -25.13 5.81 7.55
C VAL A 521 -26.27 6.69 7.06
N TYR A 522 -27.49 6.36 7.45
CA TYR A 522 -28.66 7.23 7.25
C TYR A 522 -28.96 7.98 8.55
N ILE A 523 -29.02 9.30 8.49
CA ILE A 523 -29.31 10.19 9.62
C ILE A 523 -30.74 10.67 9.49
N TYR A 524 -31.64 10.06 10.26
CA TYR A 524 -33.06 10.34 10.22
C TYR A 524 -33.47 11.27 11.39
N ASP A 525 -34.00 12.45 11.08
CA ASP A 525 -34.51 13.39 12.08
C ASP A 525 -35.96 13.02 12.45
N LEU A 526 -36.19 12.67 13.72
CA LEU A 526 -37.49 12.23 14.23
C LEU A 526 -38.58 13.32 14.18
N GLN A 527 -38.19 14.60 14.16
CA GLN A 527 -39.12 15.72 14.14
C GLN A 527 -39.51 16.15 12.73
N THR A 528 -38.49 16.36 11.89
CA THR A 528 -38.69 16.84 10.51
C THR A 528 -38.96 15.72 9.55
N LYS A 529 -38.67 14.47 9.91
CA LYS A 529 -38.75 13.27 9.07
C LYS A 529 -37.81 13.34 7.84
N SER A 530 -36.84 14.25 7.85
CA SER A 530 -35.82 14.32 6.83
C SER A 530 -34.75 13.28 7.06
N CYS A 531 -34.17 12.78 5.99
CA CYS A 531 -33.08 11.79 6.02
C CYS A 531 -31.91 12.30 5.19
N HIS A 532 -30.72 12.13 5.70
CA HIS A 532 -29.47 12.42 5.02
C HIS A 532 -28.58 11.18 5.04
N GLN A 533 -27.91 10.88 3.93
CA GLN A 533 -27.03 9.70 3.79
C GLN A 533 -25.56 10.14 3.81
N LEU A 534 -24.75 9.43 4.60
CA LEU A 534 -23.31 9.62 4.73
C LEU A 534 -22.59 8.35 4.23
N THR A 535 -21.67 8.53 3.29
CA THR A 535 -20.97 7.42 2.61
C THR A 535 -19.46 7.67 2.52
N ARG A 536 -18.74 6.84 1.78
CA ARG A 536 -17.33 7.09 1.44
C ARG A 536 -17.11 8.42 0.71
N GLN A 537 -18.11 8.93 0.00
CA GLN A 537 -17.98 10.22 -0.69
C GLN A 537 -17.85 11.39 0.29
N GLU A 538 -18.46 11.26 1.47
CA GLU A 538 -18.39 12.23 2.55
C GLU A 538 -17.26 11.90 3.56
N GLY A 539 -16.38 10.92 3.27
CA GLY A 539 -15.16 10.62 4.03
C GLY A 539 -15.23 9.40 4.95
N LEU A 540 -16.27 8.57 4.91
CA LEU A 540 -16.25 7.31 5.65
C LEU A 540 -15.18 6.35 5.09
N PRO A 541 -14.51 5.54 5.94
CA PRO A 541 -13.57 4.51 5.47
C PRO A 541 -14.24 3.46 4.59
N SER A 542 -15.45 3.02 4.96
CA SER A 542 -16.28 2.05 4.23
C SER A 542 -17.76 2.39 4.36
N ASN A 543 -18.56 1.91 3.40
CA ASN A 543 -20.03 1.98 3.48
C ASN A 543 -20.64 0.83 4.31
N SER A 544 -19.85 -0.16 4.73
CA SER A 544 -20.28 -1.22 5.66
C SER A 544 -20.00 -0.79 7.10
N ILE A 545 -21.07 -0.38 7.78
CA ILE A 545 -21.00 0.21 9.12
C ILE A 545 -21.10 -0.88 10.18
N SER A 546 -20.10 -0.93 11.06
CA SER A 546 -20.06 -1.90 12.16
C SER A 546 -20.71 -1.39 13.44
N SER A 547 -20.44 -0.16 13.84
CA SER A 547 -21.05 0.42 15.05
C SER A 547 -21.02 1.95 15.03
N ILE A 548 -21.93 2.57 15.77
CA ILE A 548 -22.04 4.02 15.92
C ILE A 548 -22.15 4.35 17.41
N THR A 549 -21.42 5.34 17.89
CA THR A 549 -21.46 5.81 19.28
C THR A 549 -21.07 7.30 19.36
N THR A 550 -21.12 7.89 20.55
CA THR A 550 -20.57 9.22 20.83
C THR A 550 -19.25 9.13 21.58
N ASP A 551 -18.40 10.12 21.39
CA ASP A 551 -17.17 10.28 22.17
C ASP A 551 -17.38 11.01 23.51
N GLY A 552 -18.60 11.42 23.81
CA GLY A 552 -18.93 12.24 24.98
C GLY A 552 -18.50 13.71 24.87
N GLN A 553 -17.84 14.12 23.80
CA GLN A 553 -17.43 15.50 23.54
C GLN A 553 -18.29 16.17 22.43
N GLY A 554 -19.31 15.46 21.95
CA GLY A 554 -20.25 15.97 20.94
C GLY A 554 -19.97 15.45 19.53
N ARG A 555 -18.93 14.62 19.30
CA ARG A 555 -18.69 13.96 18.02
C ARG A 555 -19.36 12.58 18.01
N ILE A 556 -19.79 12.15 16.84
CA ILE A 556 -20.24 10.79 16.58
C ILE A 556 -19.07 9.99 16.01
N MET A 557 -18.76 8.86 16.63
CA MET A 557 -17.76 7.91 16.22
C MET A 557 -18.43 6.79 15.43
N ILE A 558 -17.95 6.54 14.21
CA ILE A 558 -18.47 5.54 13.29
C ILE A 558 -17.36 4.52 13.00
N ALA A 559 -17.57 3.29 13.45
CA ALA A 559 -16.70 2.18 13.10
C ALA A 559 -17.25 1.46 11.86
N THR A 560 -16.35 1.09 10.97
CA THR A 560 -16.65 0.39 9.71
C THR A 560 -15.81 -0.88 9.60
N GLU A 561 -16.00 -1.68 8.59
CA GLU A 561 -15.15 -2.84 8.32
C GLU A 561 -13.70 -2.44 8.02
N GLU A 562 -13.48 -1.27 7.40
CA GLU A 562 -12.16 -0.81 6.97
C GLU A 562 -11.52 0.20 7.94
N GLY A 563 -12.18 0.56 9.03
CA GLY A 563 -11.62 1.47 10.03
C GLY A 563 -12.61 2.38 10.74
N LEU A 564 -12.09 3.44 11.35
CA LEU A 564 -12.83 4.37 12.21
C LEU A 564 -12.88 5.77 11.61
N ALA A 565 -14.03 6.42 11.72
CA ALA A 565 -14.21 7.84 11.42
C ALA A 565 -14.92 8.56 12.57
N PHE A 566 -14.79 9.88 12.63
CA PHE A 566 -15.68 10.69 13.46
C PHE A 566 -16.38 11.76 12.62
N VAL A 567 -17.54 12.19 13.10
CA VAL A 567 -18.39 13.19 12.43
C VAL A 567 -18.84 14.22 13.47
N ASN A 568 -18.80 15.49 13.10
CA ASN A 568 -19.52 16.52 13.84
C ASN A 568 -21.00 16.46 13.42
N PRO A 569 -21.94 16.12 14.31
CA PRO A 569 -23.34 15.97 13.93
C PRO A 569 -24.00 17.28 13.48
N GLU A 570 -23.39 18.45 13.75
CA GLU A 570 -23.84 19.74 13.22
C GLU A 570 -23.42 19.95 11.75
N LYS A 571 -22.42 19.19 11.28
CA LYS A 571 -21.90 19.18 9.90
C LYS A 571 -21.71 17.75 9.41
N PRO A 572 -22.77 17.00 9.24
CA PRO A 572 -22.69 15.57 8.97
C PRO A 572 -22.07 15.21 7.60
N GLN A 573 -21.85 16.19 6.73
CA GLN A 573 -21.27 15.98 5.40
C GLN A 573 -19.75 15.84 5.42
N GLU A 574 -19.10 16.03 6.56
CA GLU A 574 -17.64 15.97 6.69
C GLU A 574 -17.25 14.88 7.70
N ALA A 575 -17.12 13.65 7.23
CA ALA A 575 -16.53 12.59 8.04
C ALA A 575 -14.99 12.67 8.01
N VAL A 576 -14.36 12.54 9.17
CA VAL A 576 -12.90 12.50 9.28
C VAL A 576 -12.48 11.06 9.52
N ASN A 577 -11.86 10.45 8.52
CA ASN A 577 -11.25 9.13 8.64
C ASN A 577 -10.00 9.22 9.51
N VAL A 578 -9.91 8.43 10.57
CA VAL A 578 -8.77 8.44 11.51
C VAL A 578 -7.96 7.16 11.49
N ASN A 579 -8.32 6.22 10.67
CA ASN A 579 -7.75 4.89 10.61
C ASN A 579 -6.24 4.91 10.36
N TYR A 580 -5.82 5.69 9.35
CA TYR A 580 -4.41 5.79 8.96
C TYR A 580 -3.53 6.52 9.97
N CYS A 581 -4.14 7.35 10.80
CA CYS A 581 -3.42 8.23 11.72
C CYS A 581 -2.95 7.52 13.00
N TYR A 582 -3.65 6.47 13.43
CA TYR A 582 -3.51 5.90 14.78
C TYR A 582 -3.18 4.41 14.79
N GLY A 583 -2.97 3.78 13.65
CA GLY A 583 -2.74 2.33 13.57
C GLY A 583 -3.92 1.50 14.09
N ILE A 584 -5.14 2.04 13.97
CA ILE A 584 -6.40 1.39 14.33
C ILE A 584 -7.14 0.87 13.09
N ASP A 585 -6.42 0.52 12.07
CA ASP A 585 -6.81 -0.14 10.82
C ASP A 585 -7.26 -1.58 11.11
N ARG A 586 -8.42 -1.74 11.74
CA ARG A 586 -8.97 -3.04 12.14
C ARG A 586 -10.37 -3.18 11.63
N GLU A 587 -10.76 -4.42 11.39
CA GLU A 587 -12.14 -4.78 11.16
C GLU A 587 -12.89 -4.78 12.48
N TYR A 588 -13.83 -3.85 12.64
CA TYR A 588 -14.65 -3.69 13.83
C TYR A 588 -15.85 -4.63 13.80
N SER A 589 -16.16 -5.25 14.94
CA SER A 589 -17.31 -6.16 15.08
C SER A 589 -18.62 -5.39 15.18
N TYR A 590 -19.69 -5.96 14.61
CA TYR A 590 -21.01 -5.33 14.54
C TYR A 590 -21.62 -5.07 15.92
N GLY A 591 -22.02 -3.84 16.18
CA GLY A 591 -22.61 -3.41 17.45
C GLY A 591 -21.68 -3.47 18.67
N ALA A 592 -20.40 -3.82 18.47
CA ALA A 592 -19.44 -4.06 19.54
C ALA A 592 -18.73 -2.78 19.98
N VAL A 593 -19.48 -1.83 20.52
CA VAL A 593 -18.91 -0.58 21.07
C VAL A 593 -19.58 -0.21 22.39
N LYS A 594 -18.78 0.32 23.33
CA LYS A 594 -19.26 0.86 24.61
C LYS A 594 -18.45 2.08 25.01
N GLN A 595 -19.13 3.17 25.32
CA GLN A 595 -18.52 4.28 26.01
C GLN A 595 -18.35 3.93 27.50
N LEU A 596 -17.13 4.03 27.99
CA LEU A 596 -16.78 3.72 29.38
C LEU A 596 -17.00 4.92 30.30
N ALA A 597 -17.15 4.66 31.59
CA ALA A 597 -17.37 5.69 32.61
C ALA A 597 -16.24 6.74 32.70
N ASN A 598 -15.03 6.39 32.26
CA ASN A 598 -13.87 7.30 32.17
C ASN A 598 -13.82 8.11 30.88
N GLY A 599 -14.85 8.00 30.01
CA GLY A 599 -14.94 8.67 28.72
C GLY A 599 -14.20 7.97 27.56
N HIS A 600 -13.48 6.89 27.82
CA HIS A 600 -12.86 6.09 26.75
C HIS A 600 -13.91 5.25 26.00
N LEU A 601 -13.56 4.81 24.81
CA LEU A 601 -14.38 3.93 23.99
C LEU A 601 -13.76 2.54 23.93
N LEU A 602 -14.54 1.51 24.27
CA LEU A 602 -14.17 0.12 24.12
C LEU A 602 -14.83 -0.44 22.86
N TYR A 603 -14.03 -0.94 21.92
CA TYR A 603 -14.47 -1.59 20.71
C TYR A 603 -14.12 -3.06 20.70
N GLY A 604 -15.03 -3.90 20.19
CA GLY A 604 -14.72 -5.26 19.77
C GLY A 604 -14.26 -5.28 18.32
N THR A 605 -13.25 -6.09 18.03
CA THR A 605 -12.70 -6.28 16.67
C THR A 605 -12.54 -7.77 16.37
N THR A 606 -12.23 -8.11 15.12
CA THR A 606 -11.90 -9.49 14.72
C THR A 606 -10.55 -9.97 15.28
N THR A 607 -9.73 -9.08 15.81
CA THR A 607 -8.37 -9.36 16.32
C THR A 607 -8.16 -8.92 17.78
N GLY A 608 -9.23 -8.79 18.56
CA GLY A 608 -9.20 -8.43 19.97
C GLY A 608 -10.19 -7.35 20.36
N ALA A 609 -10.00 -6.74 21.53
CA ALA A 609 -10.74 -5.55 21.93
C ALA A 609 -9.81 -4.36 22.07
N LEU A 610 -10.30 -3.18 21.68
CA LEU A 610 -9.55 -1.94 21.57
C LEU A 610 -10.14 -0.88 22.49
N VAL A 611 -9.34 -0.28 23.37
CA VAL A 611 -9.76 0.88 24.18
C VAL A 611 -9.12 2.15 23.64
N ILE A 612 -9.94 3.08 23.18
CA ILE A 612 -9.49 4.34 22.60
C ILE A 612 -9.86 5.50 23.53
N ASN A 613 -8.91 6.40 23.78
CA ASN A 613 -9.24 7.70 24.37
C ASN A 613 -9.64 8.67 23.25
N PRO A 614 -10.91 9.09 23.17
CA PRO A 614 -11.38 9.96 22.08
C PRO A 614 -10.69 11.33 22.03
N ALA A 615 -10.18 11.83 23.17
CA ALA A 615 -9.44 13.10 23.22
C ALA A 615 -8.17 13.06 22.36
N ASN A 616 -7.63 11.87 22.14
CA ASN A 616 -6.44 11.66 21.32
C ASN A 616 -6.76 11.41 19.84
N VAL A 617 -8.04 11.23 19.52
CA VAL A 617 -8.53 11.08 18.14
C VAL A 617 -8.71 12.47 17.54
N GLN A 618 -7.69 12.98 16.89
CA GLN A 618 -7.69 14.31 16.26
C GLN A 618 -7.28 14.16 14.80
N ARG A 619 -7.68 15.15 13.99
CA ARG A 619 -7.13 15.29 12.64
C ARG A 619 -5.62 15.55 12.75
N ILE A 620 -4.81 14.72 12.12
CA ILE A 620 -3.36 14.93 12.08
C ILE A 620 -3.04 15.73 10.83
N ASN A 621 -2.51 16.93 11.04
CA ASN A 621 -1.92 17.72 9.98
C ASN A 621 -0.46 17.29 9.84
N TYR A 622 -0.07 16.83 8.67
CA TYR A 622 1.30 16.48 8.34
C TYR A 622 1.65 17.00 6.95
N THR A 623 2.93 17.17 6.72
CA THR A 623 3.46 17.52 5.40
C THR A 623 4.18 16.33 4.81
N ALA A 624 4.08 16.16 3.51
CA ALA A 624 4.81 15.13 2.78
C ALA A 624 5.15 15.70 1.41
N LYS A 625 6.44 15.71 1.06
CA LYS A 625 6.91 16.27 -0.21
C LYS A 625 6.85 15.25 -1.31
N LEU A 626 6.34 15.67 -2.45
CA LEU A 626 6.27 14.91 -3.66
C LEU A 626 7.60 15.01 -4.44
N HIS A 627 8.14 13.88 -4.83
CA HIS A 627 9.38 13.79 -5.59
C HIS A 627 9.18 12.98 -6.86
N ILE A 628 9.59 13.52 -8.01
CA ILE A 628 9.53 12.83 -9.30
C ILE A 628 10.90 12.22 -9.58
N MET A 629 10.91 10.91 -9.84
CA MET A 629 12.15 10.14 -9.97
C MET A 629 12.70 10.21 -11.40
N GLY A 630 14.05 10.24 -11.51
CA GLY A 630 14.75 10.12 -12.78
C GLY A 630 14.62 11.33 -13.72
N THR A 631 14.39 12.52 -13.15
CA THR A 631 14.23 13.76 -13.94
C THR A 631 15.30 14.79 -13.58
N GLU A 632 15.74 15.56 -14.57
CA GLU A 632 16.58 16.74 -14.37
C GLU A 632 15.68 17.99 -14.27
N GLY A 633 15.23 18.34 -13.05
CA GLY A 633 14.36 19.50 -12.82
C GLY A 633 12.91 19.25 -13.26
N ASP A 634 12.21 20.33 -13.61
CA ASP A 634 10.76 20.35 -13.91
C ASP A 634 10.45 20.06 -15.40
N HIS A 635 11.36 19.40 -16.12
CA HIS A 635 11.21 19.16 -17.56
C HIS A 635 11.67 17.77 -17.96
N ILE A 636 10.83 17.08 -18.76
CA ILE A 636 11.14 15.80 -19.41
C ILE A 636 11.07 15.99 -20.93
N SER A 637 12.14 15.60 -21.62
CA SER A 637 12.15 15.52 -23.07
C SER A 637 12.28 14.08 -23.54
N ARG A 638 11.38 13.64 -24.43
CA ARG A 638 11.36 12.29 -25.03
C ARG A 638 11.30 12.36 -26.53
N SER A 639 11.93 11.40 -27.19
CA SER A 639 11.80 11.25 -28.64
C SER A 639 10.40 10.77 -29.03
N TYR A 640 10.02 10.93 -30.30
CA TYR A 640 8.72 10.44 -30.82
C TYR A 640 8.53 8.93 -30.62
N ASP A 641 9.60 8.16 -30.68
CA ASP A 641 9.55 6.70 -30.52
C ASP A 641 9.38 6.28 -29.04
N GLU A 642 9.72 7.16 -28.08
CA GLU A 642 9.64 6.95 -26.63
C GLU A 642 8.40 7.60 -26.00
N ARG A 643 7.35 7.88 -26.77
CA ARG A 643 6.11 8.52 -26.29
C ARG A 643 5.19 7.63 -25.43
N THR A 644 5.61 6.38 -25.20
CA THR A 644 5.00 5.47 -24.24
C THR A 644 6.02 5.18 -23.15
N PHE A 645 5.77 5.67 -21.94
CA PHE A 645 6.70 5.55 -20.82
C PHE A 645 5.96 5.65 -19.49
N ASP A 646 6.59 5.13 -18.43
CA ASP A 646 6.13 5.26 -17.06
C ASP A 646 6.91 6.40 -16.39
N LEU A 647 6.18 7.34 -15.78
CA LEU A 647 6.72 8.37 -14.92
C LEU A 647 6.54 7.94 -13.47
N HIS A 648 7.65 7.68 -12.79
CA HIS A 648 7.65 7.29 -11.39
C HIS A 648 7.77 8.52 -10.49
N PHE A 649 7.04 8.51 -9.40
CA PHE A 649 7.07 9.54 -8.36
C PHE A 649 6.84 8.92 -7.00
N GLU A 650 7.18 9.64 -5.96
CA GLU A 650 6.96 9.20 -4.60
C GLU A 650 6.73 10.39 -3.66
N CYS A 651 6.05 10.11 -2.57
CA CYS A 651 5.83 11.04 -1.48
C CYS A 651 6.05 10.26 -0.20
N ILE A 652 7.14 10.53 0.51
CA ILE A 652 7.58 9.71 1.62
C ILE A 652 7.15 10.33 2.95
N ASN A 653 6.36 9.59 3.71
CA ASN A 653 6.09 9.84 5.12
C ASN A 653 5.86 8.52 5.84
N LEU A 654 6.90 7.94 6.45
CA LEU A 654 6.85 6.61 7.04
C LEU A 654 5.87 6.49 8.22
N ARG A 655 5.36 7.59 8.75
CA ARG A 655 4.35 7.59 9.80
C ARG A 655 2.93 7.49 9.24
N ASN A 656 2.66 8.22 8.14
CA ASN A 656 1.32 8.37 7.58
C ASN A 656 1.27 7.93 6.11
N GLN A 657 2.14 7.02 5.68
CA GLN A 657 2.29 6.61 4.29
C GLN A 657 0.99 6.08 3.68
N PHE A 658 0.21 5.33 4.44
CA PHE A 658 -1.07 4.76 3.99
C PHE A 658 -2.19 5.80 3.81
N ASP A 659 -2.04 6.99 4.39
CA ASP A 659 -2.98 8.11 4.20
C ASP A 659 -2.70 8.91 2.92
N ILE A 660 -1.55 8.72 2.28
CA ILE A 660 -1.16 9.45 1.08
C ILE A 660 -1.76 8.79 -0.15
N ALA A 661 -2.42 9.59 -0.97
CA ALA A 661 -2.92 9.22 -2.28
C ALA A 661 -2.55 10.28 -3.32
N TYR A 662 -2.71 9.96 -4.60
CA TYR A 662 -2.25 10.79 -5.68
C TYR A 662 -3.35 11.11 -6.68
N GLN A 663 -3.28 12.28 -7.26
CA GLN A 663 -4.07 12.69 -8.42
C GLN A 663 -3.19 13.46 -9.37
N TYR A 664 -3.49 13.37 -10.67
CA TYR A 664 -2.78 14.11 -11.70
C TYR A 664 -3.74 14.63 -12.75
N LYS A 665 -3.31 15.67 -13.45
CA LYS A 665 -3.98 16.18 -14.66
C LYS A 665 -2.93 16.56 -15.70
N VAL A 666 -3.31 16.51 -16.97
CA VAL A 666 -2.45 16.90 -18.09
C VAL A 666 -3.11 18.07 -18.80
N GLY A 667 -2.40 19.19 -18.87
CA GLY A 667 -2.94 20.46 -19.40
C GLY A 667 -4.16 20.94 -18.62
N ASP A 668 -5.18 21.41 -19.35
CA ASP A 668 -6.45 21.89 -18.78
C ASP A 668 -7.48 20.78 -18.52
N GLY A 669 -7.06 19.52 -18.55
CA GLY A 669 -7.94 18.37 -18.31
C GLY A 669 -8.41 18.27 -16.85
N ASP A 670 -9.41 17.39 -16.62
CA ASP A 670 -9.90 17.07 -15.29
C ASP A 670 -8.87 16.26 -14.47
N TRP A 671 -8.98 16.35 -13.14
CA TRP A 671 -8.18 15.53 -12.23
C TRP A 671 -8.51 14.05 -12.43
N SER A 672 -7.47 13.22 -12.44
CA SER A 672 -7.62 11.76 -12.41
C SER A 672 -8.37 11.30 -11.16
N PRO A 673 -9.00 10.11 -11.18
CA PRO A 673 -9.42 9.45 -9.96
C PRO A 673 -8.24 9.30 -8.99
N THR A 674 -8.54 9.32 -7.69
CA THR A 674 -7.54 9.09 -6.65
C THR A 674 -6.93 7.70 -6.77
N THR A 675 -5.59 7.62 -6.74
CA THR A 675 -4.83 6.37 -6.90
C THR A 675 -3.75 6.22 -5.84
N ASP A 676 -3.36 4.98 -5.56
CA ASP A 676 -2.21 4.60 -4.72
C ASP A 676 -0.94 4.36 -5.53
N GLN A 677 -1.08 4.28 -6.85
CA GLN A 677 0.03 3.98 -7.73
C GLN A 677 1.02 5.13 -7.72
N GLN A 678 2.29 4.82 -7.54
CA GLN A 678 3.40 5.77 -7.57
C GLN A 678 4.02 5.87 -8.97
N TYR A 679 3.21 5.67 -10.00
CA TYR A 679 3.60 5.90 -11.39
C TYR A 679 2.40 6.29 -12.23
N ILE A 680 2.69 7.06 -13.29
CA ILE A 680 1.73 7.40 -14.34
C ILE A 680 2.23 6.77 -15.63
N ARG A 681 1.38 5.98 -16.29
CA ARG A 681 1.68 5.41 -17.60
C ARG A 681 1.13 6.28 -18.70
N PHE A 682 2.00 6.92 -19.44
CA PHE A 682 1.66 7.62 -20.66
C PHE A 682 1.70 6.64 -21.84
N THR A 683 0.64 6.60 -22.62
CA THR A 683 0.53 5.73 -23.80
C THR A 683 0.32 6.60 -25.03
N ASN A 684 1.27 6.57 -25.96
CA ASN A 684 1.20 7.32 -27.23
C ASN A 684 0.91 8.81 -27.04
N LEU A 685 1.61 9.48 -26.11
CA LEU A 685 1.45 10.92 -25.89
C LEU A 685 1.69 11.69 -27.20
N GLU A 686 0.86 12.68 -27.50
CA GLU A 686 0.97 13.43 -28.76
C GLU A 686 2.26 14.25 -28.80
N PRO A 687 2.87 14.46 -29.99
CA PRO A 687 4.03 15.33 -30.13
C PRO A 687 3.70 16.79 -29.75
N GLY A 688 4.54 17.39 -28.94
CA GLY A 688 4.33 18.73 -28.41
C GLY A 688 4.74 18.85 -26.96
N SER A 689 4.41 19.98 -26.33
CA SER A 689 4.62 20.23 -24.90
C SER A 689 3.32 20.01 -24.17
N HIS A 690 3.40 19.26 -23.06
CA HIS A 690 2.29 18.93 -22.16
C HIS A 690 2.70 19.29 -20.75
N THR A 691 1.89 20.05 -20.05
CA THR A 691 2.11 20.34 -18.63
C THR A 691 1.39 19.29 -17.80
N LEU A 692 2.13 18.54 -17.00
CA LEU A 692 1.60 17.61 -16.00
C LEU A 692 1.55 18.30 -14.66
N VAL A 693 0.41 18.31 -14.01
CA VAL A 693 0.28 18.69 -12.60
C VAL A 693 -0.03 17.44 -11.80
N LEU A 694 0.83 17.13 -10.86
CA LEU A 694 0.74 15.98 -9.97
C LEU A 694 0.60 16.46 -8.53
N ARG A 695 -0.36 15.93 -7.78
CA ARG A 695 -0.53 16.26 -6.36
C ARG A 695 -0.66 15.04 -5.49
N SER A 696 -0.11 15.13 -4.29
CA SER A 696 -0.37 14.22 -3.19
C SER A 696 -1.47 14.78 -2.30
N ILE A 697 -2.40 13.92 -1.88
CA ILE A 697 -3.54 14.28 -1.04
C ILE A 697 -3.62 13.35 0.16
N SER A 698 -4.10 13.88 1.28
CA SER A 698 -4.49 13.06 2.44
C SER A 698 -5.85 12.42 2.18
N ARG A 699 -5.95 11.09 2.29
CA ARG A 699 -7.22 10.37 2.16
C ARG A 699 -8.19 10.70 3.28
N SER A 700 -7.66 10.87 4.50
CA SER A 700 -8.45 11.10 5.69
C SER A 700 -9.17 12.44 5.68
N CYS A 701 -8.65 13.44 4.98
CA CYS A 701 -9.21 14.78 5.00
C CYS A 701 -9.34 15.45 3.62
N GLY A 702 -8.84 14.82 2.55
CA GLY A 702 -8.89 15.38 1.19
C GLY A 702 -7.98 16.60 0.97
N GLU A 703 -7.15 16.98 1.94
CA GLU A 703 -6.23 18.11 1.79
C GLU A 703 -5.08 17.77 0.85
N VAL A 704 -4.68 18.74 0.05
CA VAL A 704 -3.47 18.67 -0.77
C VAL A 704 -2.26 18.82 0.15
N LEU A 705 -1.38 17.80 0.14
CA LEU A 705 -0.15 17.75 0.94
C LEU A 705 0.99 18.45 0.22
N ASP A 706 1.08 18.22 -1.10
CA ASP A 706 2.06 18.85 -1.99
C ASP A 706 1.59 18.77 -3.44
N GLU A 707 2.05 19.69 -4.27
CA GLU A 707 1.71 19.77 -5.69
C GLU A 707 2.96 20.15 -6.49
N VAL A 708 3.23 19.41 -7.56
CA VAL A 708 4.37 19.61 -8.46
C VAL A 708 3.88 19.74 -9.89
N GLU A 709 4.37 20.74 -10.59
CA GLU A 709 4.13 20.97 -12.00
C GLU A 709 5.37 20.58 -12.81
N MET A 710 5.17 19.89 -13.94
CA MET A 710 6.25 19.40 -14.79
C MET A 710 5.87 19.52 -16.26
N ASP A 711 6.83 19.96 -17.09
CA ASP A 711 6.67 19.99 -18.52
C ASP A 711 7.24 18.73 -19.19
N ILE A 712 6.38 18.09 -20.00
CA ILE A 712 6.73 16.90 -20.79
C ILE A 712 6.73 17.30 -22.25
N THR A 713 7.88 17.24 -22.91
CA THR A 713 8.01 17.55 -24.35
C THR A 713 8.27 16.27 -25.14
N ILE A 714 7.36 15.96 -26.06
CA ILE A 714 7.50 14.86 -27.01
C ILE A 714 7.98 15.42 -28.35
N GLY A 715 9.10 14.91 -28.84
CA GLY A 715 9.69 15.30 -30.11
C GLY A 715 8.77 15.04 -31.30
N GLN A 716 8.87 15.89 -32.32
CA GLN A 716 8.14 15.65 -33.56
C GLN A 716 8.69 14.43 -34.31
N PRO A 717 7.84 13.65 -34.96
CA PRO A 717 8.31 12.56 -35.81
C PRO A 717 9.19 13.12 -36.98
N TRP A 718 10.20 12.35 -37.37
CA TRP A 718 11.16 12.77 -38.38
C TRP A 718 10.52 13.22 -39.70
N TRP A 719 9.38 12.62 -40.04
CA TRP A 719 8.64 12.98 -41.24
C TRP A 719 7.86 14.31 -41.12
N ASN A 720 7.69 14.87 -39.92
CA ASN A 720 7.09 16.18 -39.67
C ASN A 720 8.13 17.25 -39.31
N SER A 721 9.42 16.95 -39.46
CA SER A 721 10.52 17.89 -39.21
C SER A 721 10.64 18.92 -40.31
N TRP A 722 11.18 20.12 -40.00
CA TRP A 722 11.30 21.22 -40.96
C TRP A 722 12.05 20.82 -42.23
N TRP A 723 13.08 19.99 -42.16
CA TRP A 723 13.85 19.53 -43.32
C TRP A 723 13.07 18.54 -44.20
N MET A 724 12.15 17.74 -43.61
CA MET A 724 11.23 16.90 -44.38
C MET A 724 10.19 17.73 -45.13
N TRP A 725 9.71 18.83 -44.56
CA TRP A 725 8.88 19.79 -45.28
C TRP A 725 9.60 20.39 -46.49
N CYS A 726 10.93 20.65 -46.39
CA CYS A 726 11.75 21.04 -47.54
C CYS A 726 11.80 19.93 -48.61
N ILE A 727 11.90 18.66 -48.20
CA ILE A 727 11.87 17.52 -49.14
C ILE A 727 10.49 17.40 -49.80
N TYR A 728 9.40 17.51 -49.03
CA TYR A 728 8.05 17.47 -49.58
C TYR A 728 7.82 18.61 -50.59
N THR A 729 8.22 19.83 -50.31
CA THR A 729 8.12 20.96 -51.21
C THR A 729 8.94 20.73 -52.46
N LEU A 730 10.14 20.16 -52.35
CA LEU A 730 10.98 19.80 -53.48
C LEU A 730 10.31 18.74 -54.37
N LEU A 731 9.75 17.68 -53.77
CA LEU A 731 9.03 16.62 -54.47
C LEU A 731 7.81 17.16 -55.19
N ILE A 732 7.04 18.04 -54.54
CA ILE A 732 5.90 18.72 -55.16
C ILE A 732 6.37 19.58 -56.35
N ALA A 733 7.45 20.36 -56.19
CA ALA A 733 8.02 21.16 -57.26
C ALA A 733 8.50 20.29 -58.45
N LEU A 734 9.14 19.14 -58.18
CA LEU A 734 9.54 18.17 -59.18
C LEU A 734 8.34 17.55 -59.91
N ALA A 735 7.25 17.26 -59.18
CA ALA A 735 6.01 16.76 -59.77
C ALA A 735 5.35 17.80 -60.68
N PHE A 736 5.31 19.06 -60.25
CA PHE A 736 4.84 20.17 -61.11
C PHE A 736 5.73 20.37 -62.33
N TYR A 737 7.06 20.30 -62.17
CA TYR A 737 8.00 20.38 -63.30
C TYR A 737 7.81 19.22 -64.26
N GLY A 738 7.62 17.99 -63.75
CA GLY A 738 7.31 16.81 -64.57
C GLY A 738 6.00 16.95 -65.33
N ALA A 739 4.93 17.41 -64.69
CA ALA A 739 3.64 17.67 -65.30
C ALA A 739 3.75 18.78 -66.40
N TRP A 740 4.50 19.86 -66.12
CA TRP A 740 4.77 20.91 -67.09
C TRP A 740 5.58 20.41 -68.27
N ARG A 741 6.58 19.56 -68.07
CA ARG A 741 7.37 18.91 -69.12
C ARG A 741 6.51 17.99 -69.98
N ILE A 742 5.63 17.21 -69.37
CA ILE A 742 4.68 16.36 -70.10
C ILE A 742 3.69 17.21 -70.89
N TYR A 743 3.19 18.30 -70.29
CA TYR A 743 2.34 19.26 -71.00
C TYR A 743 3.06 19.88 -72.20
N GLN A 744 4.33 20.31 -72.05
CA GLN A 744 5.14 20.84 -73.16
C GLN A 744 5.37 19.78 -74.26
N LEU A 745 5.67 18.52 -73.87
CA LEU A 745 5.82 17.42 -74.78
C LEU A 745 4.50 17.15 -75.56
N HIS A 746 3.39 17.14 -74.82
CA HIS A 746 2.05 16.97 -75.40
C HIS A 746 1.70 18.18 -76.39
N ALA A 747 1.98 19.39 -75.97
CA ALA A 747 1.79 20.57 -76.82
C ALA A 747 2.66 20.53 -78.03
N LYS A 748 3.94 20.04 -77.97
CA LYS A 748 4.79 19.82 -79.14
C LYS A 748 4.25 18.68 -80.03
N TYR A 749 3.77 17.59 -79.44
CA TYR A 749 3.13 16.48 -80.17
C TYR A 749 1.89 16.94 -80.89
N MET A 750 1.01 17.70 -80.28
CA MET A 750 -0.17 18.31 -80.91
C MET A 750 0.20 19.28 -82.00
N ARG A 751 1.26 20.06 -81.87
CA ARG A 751 1.77 20.93 -82.95
C ARG A 751 2.34 20.14 -84.15
N LEU A 752 2.94 18.95 -83.88
CA LEU A 752 3.42 18.06 -84.94
C LEU A 752 2.26 17.36 -85.67
N VAL A 753 1.19 17.04 -84.96
CA VAL A 753 -0.02 16.43 -85.50
C VAL A 753 -0.83 17.44 -86.32
N VAL A 754 -0.95 18.70 -85.90
CA VAL A 754 -1.66 19.76 -86.62
C VAL A 754 -0.95 20.19 -87.86
N ASN A 755 0.40 20.01 -87.98
CA ASN A 755 1.15 20.38 -89.17
C ASN A 755 1.36 19.29 -90.22
N ASN A 756 0.64 18.13 -90.05
CA ASN A 756 0.64 17.06 -91.08
C ASN A 756 -0.73 16.94 -91.78
N PRO A 757 -0.94 17.48 -93.00
CA PRO A 757 -2.27 17.58 -93.64
C PRO A 757 -2.76 16.28 -94.33
N ASN A 758 -2.27 15.09 -93.97
CA ASN A 758 -2.68 13.85 -94.62
C ASN A 758 -3.14 12.82 -93.57
N VAL A 759 -4.30 13.02 -92.92
CA VAL A 759 -5.14 11.96 -92.47
C VAL A 759 -6.56 12.52 -92.36
N THR A 760 -7.22 12.63 -93.48
CA THR A 760 -8.68 12.73 -93.48
C THR A 760 -9.28 11.35 -93.78
N ASN A 761 -10.38 11.09 -93.04
CA ASN A 761 -11.41 10.07 -93.22
C ASN A 761 -11.11 8.66 -92.65
N CYS A 762 -11.76 8.37 -91.54
CA CYS A 762 -12.70 7.29 -91.47
C CYS A 762 -13.67 7.53 -90.30
N THR A 763 -14.85 7.99 -90.67
CA THR A 763 -16.06 7.82 -89.88
C THR A 763 -16.51 6.38 -90.05
N SER A 764 -16.81 5.66 -88.97
CA SER A 764 -17.95 4.74 -88.89
C SER A 764 -18.07 4.21 -87.47
N ASP A 765 -19.25 4.32 -87.02
CA ASP A 765 -19.87 3.68 -85.90
C ASP A 765 -19.45 2.24 -85.77
N GLU A 766 -18.95 1.80 -84.63
CA GLU A 766 -19.14 0.46 -84.10
C GLU A 766 -19.00 0.46 -82.58
N THR A 767 -20.10 0.01 -81.95
CA THR A 767 -20.20 -0.32 -80.55
C THR A 767 -19.12 -1.29 -80.13
N PRO A 768 -18.51 -1.17 -78.97
CA PRO A 768 -17.45 -2.09 -78.50
C PRO A 768 -18.08 -3.46 -78.09
N ASN A 769 -17.66 -4.47 -78.78
CA ASN A 769 -17.87 -5.88 -78.44
C ASN A 769 -17.06 -6.22 -77.17
N PRO A 770 -17.61 -7.00 -76.23
CA PRO A 770 -16.98 -7.23 -74.90
C PRO A 770 -15.82 -8.26 -74.83
N ASP A 771 -15.21 -8.61 -75.94
CA ASP A 771 -14.17 -9.67 -76.02
C ASP A 771 -12.75 -9.19 -76.24
N GLY A 772 -12.38 -8.11 -75.57
CA GLY A 772 -11.04 -7.53 -75.65
C GLY A 772 -10.30 -7.42 -74.30
N MET A 773 -10.37 -8.40 -73.39
CA MET A 773 -9.46 -8.45 -72.23
C MET A 773 -8.12 -9.02 -72.69
N GLY A 774 -7.08 -8.15 -72.73
CA GLY A 774 -5.72 -8.55 -72.97
C GLY A 774 -5.21 -9.58 -71.94
N GLU A 775 -4.13 -10.30 -72.27
CA GLU A 775 -3.49 -11.37 -71.50
C GLU A 775 -3.29 -11.05 -70.01
N ASN A 776 -3.20 -9.78 -69.61
CA ASN A 776 -3.07 -9.32 -68.23
C ASN A 776 -4.37 -9.41 -67.43
N GLY A 777 -5.55 -9.26 -68.04
CA GLY A 777 -6.85 -9.40 -67.39
C GLY A 777 -7.19 -10.85 -67.07
N LYS A 778 -6.82 -11.79 -67.95
CA LYS A 778 -6.97 -13.26 -67.67
C LYS A 778 -6.12 -13.72 -66.53
N LYS A 779 -4.86 -13.32 -66.43
CA LYS A 779 -3.93 -13.67 -65.34
C LYS A 779 -4.35 -13.06 -64.00
N ASN A 780 -4.98 -11.91 -63.99
CA ASN A 780 -5.50 -11.27 -62.78
C ASN A 780 -6.74 -12.00 -62.24
N ASN A 781 -7.67 -12.41 -63.12
CA ASN A 781 -8.86 -13.17 -62.70
C ASN A 781 -8.46 -14.58 -62.18
N GLU A 782 -7.53 -15.28 -62.87
CA GLU A 782 -7.02 -16.58 -62.40
C GLU A 782 -6.36 -16.47 -61.02
N PHE A 783 -5.66 -15.40 -60.75
CA PHE A 783 -5.05 -15.19 -59.42
C PHE A 783 -6.12 -15.03 -58.32
N ILE A 784 -7.13 -14.17 -58.56
CA ILE A 784 -8.21 -13.91 -57.60
C ILE A 784 -9.09 -15.18 -57.41
N GLU A 785 -9.41 -15.89 -58.47
CA GLU A 785 -10.15 -17.12 -58.42
C GLU A 785 -9.41 -18.21 -57.63
N ARG A 786 -8.09 -18.34 -57.80
CA ARG A 786 -7.25 -19.27 -57.03
C ARG A 786 -7.21 -18.91 -55.57
N VAL A 787 -7.06 -17.61 -55.22
CA VAL A 787 -7.08 -17.17 -53.82
C VAL A 787 -8.43 -17.42 -53.19
N THR A 788 -9.52 -17.12 -53.89
CA THR A 788 -10.90 -17.31 -53.41
C THR A 788 -11.21 -18.78 -53.21
N LYS A 789 -10.75 -19.64 -54.12
CA LYS A 789 -10.89 -21.10 -53.97
C LYS A 789 -10.15 -21.63 -52.77
N LEU A 790 -8.90 -21.26 -52.59
CA LEU A 790 -8.10 -21.69 -51.40
C LEU A 790 -8.74 -21.25 -50.10
N VAL A 791 -9.27 -20.03 -50.03
CA VAL A 791 -9.98 -19.58 -48.82
C VAL A 791 -11.30 -20.36 -48.61
N ALA A 792 -12.01 -20.70 -49.70
CA ALA A 792 -13.24 -21.47 -49.64
C ALA A 792 -13.02 -22.94 -49.25
N ASP A 793 -11.90 -23.55 -49.67
CA ASP A 793 -11.57 -24.96 -49.37
C ASP A 793 -11.19 -25.11 -47.87
N HIS A 794 -10.69 -24.04 -47.21
CA HIS A 794 -10.27 -24.02 -45.79
C HIS A 794 -11.20 -23.15 -44.91
N LEU A 795 -12.48 -22.99 -45.32
CA LEU A 795 -13.40 -22.04 -44.70
C LEU A 795 -13.68 -22.31 -43.23
N ALA A 796 -13.82 -23.60 -42.88
CA ALA A 796 -14.12 -24.03 -41.51
C ALA A 796 -12.92 -24.12 -40.57
N GLU A 797 -11.70 -23.88 -41.06
CA GLU A 797 -10.48 -23.96 -40.27
C GLU A 797 -10.19 -22.58 -39.64
N PRO A 798 -10.35 -22.41 -38.30
CA PRO A 798 -10.08 -21.11 -37.65
C PRO A 798 -8.61 -20.68 -37.79
N ASP A 799 -7.70 -21.64 -37.81
CA ASP A 799 -6.25 -21.44 -37.91
C ASP A 799 -5.75 -21.09 -39.31
N PHE A 800 -6.64 -21.12 -40.32
CA PHE A 800 -6.27 -20.73 -41.68
C PHE A 800 -6.02 -19.21 -41.73
N ASN A 801 -4.75 -18.86 -41.84
CA ASN A 801 -4.23 -17.49 -41.76
C ASN A 801 -3.46 -17.10 -43.02
N ILE A 802 -3.03 -15.84 -43.07
CA ILE A 802 -2.30 -15.25 -44.23
C ILE A 802 -1.00 -16.01 -44.51
N ASP A 803 -0.29 -16.49 -43.51
CA ASP A 803 1.01 -17.14 -43.69
C ASP A 803 0.83 -18.52 -44.33
N ARG A 804 -0.27 -19.23 -44.04
CA ARG A 804 -0.63 -20.49 -44.70
C ARG A 804 -1.08 -20.23 -46.14
N LEU A 805 -1.92 -19.21 -46.34
CA LEU A 805 -2.38 -18.81 -47.68
C LEU A 805 -1.19 -18.40 -48.57
N CYS A 806 -0.22 -17.67 -48.08
CA CYS A 806 0.99 -17.32 -48.81
C CYS A 806 1.83 -18.55 -49.17
N ARG A 807 1.95 -19.52 -48.29
CA ARG A 807 2.64 -20.81 -48.58
C ARG A 807 1.97 -21.59 -49.67
N GLU A 808 0.64 -21.73 -49.63
CA GLU A 808 -0.12 -22.46 -50.65
C GLU A 808 -0.15 -21.77 -52.02
N MET A 809 -0.05 -20.46 -51.99
CA MET A 809 0.10 -19.63 -53.17
C MET A 809 1.56 -19.59 -53.70
N ALA A 810 2.52 -20.16 -52.98
CA ALA A 810 3.97 -20.12 -53.26
C ALA A 810 4.49 -18.70 -53.43
N MET A 811 4.04 -17.75 -52.59
CA MET A 811 4.40 -16.34 -52.67
C MET A 811 4.89 -15.81 -51.32
N SER A 812 5.83 -14.85 -51.35
CA SER A 812 6.22 -14.13 -50.13
C SER A 812 5.05 -13.27 -49.65
N ARG A 813 4.97 -13.06 -48.32
CA ARG A 813 3.90 -12.29 -47.67
C ARG A 813 3.79 -10.86 -48.27
N THR A 814 4.91 -10.23 -48.51
CA THR A 814 4.97 -8.86 -49.07
C THR A 814 4.43 -8.83 -50.51
N LEU A 815 4.86 -9.77 -51.35
CA LEU A 815 4.42 -9.84 -52.76
C LEU A 815 2.93 -10.19 -52.85
N PHE A 816 2.47 -11.11 -52.02
CA PHE A 816 1.04 -11.47 -51.96
C PHE A 816 0.18 -10.30 -51.51
N TYR A 817 0.61 -9.55 -50.45
CA TYR A 817 -0.07 -8.35 -49.98
C TYR A 817 -0.23 -7.30 -51.08
N VAL A 818 0.87 -6.93 -51.72
CA VAL A 818 0.89 -5.92 -52.77
C VAL A 818 -0.02 -6.34 -53.95
N LYS A 819 0.09 -7.61 -54.37
CA LYS A 819 -0.65 -8.14 -55.53
C LYS A 819 -2.14 -8.26 -55.25
N LEU A 820 -2.54 -8.79 -54.06
CA LEU A 820 -3.93 -8.90 -53.71
C LEU A 820 -4.61 -7.53 -53.54
N LYS A 821 -3.89 -6.60 -52.88
CA LYS A 821 -4.38 -5.22 -52.69
C LYS A 821 -4.51 -4.46 -53.99
N SER A 822 -3.59 -4.65 -54.92
CA SER A 822 -3.66 -3.98 -56.24
C SER A 822 -4.84 -4.48 -57.07
N TYR A 823 -5.22 -5.78 -56.93
CA TYR A 823 -6.31 -6.37 -57.70
C TYR A 823 -7.69 -6.24 -57.07
N THR A 824 -7.75 -6.23 -55.73
CA THR A 824 -9.04 -6.24 -55.01
C THR A 824 -9.32 -4.98 -54.19
N GLY A 825 -8.31 -4.13 -53.99
CA GLY A 825 -8.37 -2.97 -53.12
C GLY A 825 -8.42 -3.31 -51.63
N LYS A 826 -8.39 -4.61 -51.25
CA LYS A 826 -8.56 -5.08 -49.87
C LYS A 826 -7.25 -5.64 -49.30
N SER A 827 -7.11 -5.54 -47.99
CA SER A 827 -6.02 -6.25 -47.34
C SER A 827 -6.27 -7.75 -47.34
N PRO A 828 -5.24 -8.62 -47.28
CA PRO A 828 -5.44 -10.08 -47.26
C PRO A 828 -6.33 -10.56 -46.09
N GLN A 829 -6.21 -9.93 -44.91
CA GLN A 829 -7.07 -10.23 -43.78
C GLN A 829 -8.51 -9.86 -44.02
N ASP A 830 -8.74 -8.69 -44.58
CA ASP A 830 -10.09 -8.23 -44.95
C ASP A 830 -10.69 -9.12 -46.02
N PHE A 831 -9.90 -9.54 -47.02
CA PHE A 831 -10.34 -10.39 -48.10
C PHE A 831 -10.79 -11.78 -47.57
N ILE A 832 -10.01 -12.44 -46.72
CA ILE A 832 -10.38 -13.70 -46.10
C ILE A 832 -11.67 -13.52 -45.26
N ARG A 833 -11.72 -12.44 -44.48
CA ARG A 833 -12.88 -12.13 -43.63
C ARG A 833 -14.15 -11.90 -44.44
N ILE A 834 -14.06 -11.18 -45.56
CA ILE A 834 -15.21 -10.94 -46.45
C ILE A 834 -15.73 -12.25 -47.03
N ILE A 835 -14.88 -13.12 -47.56
CA ILE A 835 -15.30 -14.44 -48.07
C ILE A 835 -15.99 -15.28 -47.00
N ARG A 836 -15.44 -15.31 -45.81
CA ARG A 836 -16.08 -15.99 -44.66
C ARG A 836 -17.45 -15.41 -44.32
N LEU A 837 -17.62 -14.08 -44.34
CA LEU A 837 -18.88 -13.41 -44.04
C LEU A 837 -19.91 -13.62 -45.16
N GLU A 838 -19.53 -13.59 -46.44
CA GLU A 838 -20.39 -13.85 -47.55
C GLU A 838 -20.89 -15.30 -47.60
N ARG A 839 -19.99 -16.23 -47.22
CA ARG A 839 -20.40 -17.63 -47.09
C ARG A 839 -21.32 -17.89 -45.91
N ALA A 840 -21.07 -17.22 -44.76
CA ALA A 840 -21.96 -17.26 -43.61
C ALA A 840 -23.35 -16.70 -43.96
N ALA A 841 -23.38 -15.59 -44.72
CA ALA A 841 -24.65 -15.01 -45.21
C ALA A 841 -25.45 -15.96 -46.13
N ALA A 842 -24.76 -16.72 -46.98
CA ALA A 842 -25.43 -17.75 -47.79
C ALA A 842 -26.02 -18.85 -46.90
N MET A 843 -25.26 -19.34 -45.90
CA MET A 843 -25.75 -20.37 -44.95
C MET A 843 -26.92 -19.89 -44.11
N LEU A 844 -26.95 -18.60 -43.73
CA LEU A 844 -28.09 -18.03 -42.98
C LEU A 844 -29.36 -17.94 -43.87
N ARG A 845 -29.24 -17.64 -45.17
CA ARG A 845 -30.33 -17.67 -46.13
C ARG A 845 -30.87 -19.09 -46.32
N ASP A 846 -30.03 -20.13 -46.19
CA ASP A 846 -30.41 -21.52 -46.23
C ASP A 846 -30.94 -22.02 -44.87
N ASN A 847 -31.38 -21.11 -43.97
CA ASN A 847 -31.97 -21.39 -42.66
C ASN A 847 -31.02 -22.13 -41.65
N ARG A 848 -29.71 -22.01 -41.79
CA ARG A 848 -28.75 -22.50 -40.78
C ARG A 848 -28.76 -21.62 -39.57
N SER A 849 -28.47 -22.20 -38.38
CA SER A 849 -28.35 -21.42 -37.14
C SER A 849 -27.15 -20.43 -37.20
N VAL A 850 -27.28 -19.32 -36.49
CA VAL A 850 -26.21 -18.30 -36.40
C VAL A 850 -24.93 -18.88 -35.85
N THR A 851 -25.03 -19.80 -34.88
CA THR A 851 -23.93 -20.50 -34.27
C THR A 851 -23.23 -21.44 -35.25
N ASP A 852 -24.02 -22.23 -36.04
CA ASP A 852 -23.47 -23.13 -37.05
C ASP A 852 -22.82 -22.36 -38.20
N ALA A 853 -23.46 -21.28 -38.66
CA ALA A 853 -22.91 -20.44 -39.70
C ALA A 853 -21.55 -19.80 -39.27
N ALA A 854 -21.43 -19.36 -38.03
CA ALA A 854 -20.17 -18.85 -37.47
C ALA A 854 -19.09 -19.95 -37.42
N ALA A 855 -19.39 -21.09 -36.85
CA ALA A 855 -18.45 -22.20 -36.70
C ALA A 855 -17.98 -22.76 -38.06
N LEU A 856 -18.91 -22.99 -39.00
CA LEU A 856 -18.61 -23.55 -40.33
C LEU A 856 -17.89 -22.57 -41.25
N THR A 857 -17.81 -21.31 -40.87
CA THR A 857 -17.05 -20.26 -41.60
C THR A 857 -15.81 -19.77 -40.84
N GLY A 858 -15.36 -20.53 -39.83
CA GLY A 858 -14.10 -20.32 -39.14
C GLY A 858 -14.06 -19.14 -38.18
N PHE A 859 -15.20 -18.81 -37.53
CA PHE A 859 -15.26 -17.85 -36.44
C PHE A 859 -15.39 -18.56 -35.09
N ASP A 860 -14.33 -18.55 -34.28
CA ASP A 860 -14.29 -19.18 -32.95
C ASP A 860 -15.24 -18.51 -31.92
N ASN A 861 -15.57 -17.24 -32.13
CA ASN A 861 -16.40 -16.47 -31.21
C ASN A 861 -17.66 -15.95 -31.86
N PRO A 862 -18.86 -16.50 -31.51
CA PRO A 862 -20.13 -16.06 -32.08
C PRO A 862 -20.52 -14.60 -31.82
N LYS A 863 -20.02 -14.01 -30.72
CA LYS A 863 -20.24 -12.59 -30.42
C LYS A 863 -19.41 -11.69 -31.36
N TYR A 864 -18.16 -12.07 -31.55
CA TYR A 864 -17.29 -11.37 -32.52
C TYR A 864 -17.85 -11.49 -33.94
N PHE A 865 -18.25 -12.69 -34.35
CA PHE A 865 -18.92 -12.92 -35.64
C PHE A 865 -20.12 -11.97 -35.80
N SER A 866 -21.02 -11.91 -34.82
CA SER A 866 -22.26 -11.09 -34.90
C SER A 866 -21.92 -9.59 -35.04
N THR A 867 -20.86 -9.14 -34.40
CA THR A 867 -20.40 -7.75 -34.48
C THR A 867 -19.85 -7.41 -35.86
N VAL A 868 -18.99 -8.28 -36.41
CA VAL A 868 -18.34 -8.08 -37.71
C VAL A 868 -19.35 -8.25 -38.85
N PHE A 869 -20.26 -9.21 -38.74
CA PHE A 869 -21.35 -9.44 -39.68
C PHE A 869 -22.29 -8.23 -39.78
N LYS A 870 -22.71 -7.68 -38.61
CA LYS A 870 -23.52 -6.46 -38.56
C LYS A 870 -22.80 -5.26 -39.18
N LYS A 871 -21.50 -5.14 -38.98
CA LYS A 871 -20.70 -4.07 -39.57
C LYS A 871 -20.60 -4.17 -41.10
N TYR A 872 -20.56 -5.38 -41.64
CA TYR A 872 -20.41 -5.61 -43.06
C TYR A 872 -21.75 -5.55 -43.83
N PHE A 873 -22.81 -6.21 -43.31
CA PHE A 873 -24.11 -6.29 -43.92
C PHE A 873 -25.15 -5.28 -43.42
N GLY A 874 -24.82 -4.46 -42.44
CA GLY A 874 -25.70 -3.44 -41.86
C GLY A 874 -26.76 -4.02 -40.86
N MET A 875 -26.95 -5.35 -40.80
CA MET A 875 -27.92 -6.01 -39.93
C MET A 875 -27.34 -7.22 -39.22
N SER A 876 -27.95 -7.58 -38.08
CA SER A 876 -27.47 -8.74 -37.30
C SER A 876 -27.68 -10.06 -38.02
N PRO A 877 -26.80 -11.09 -37.81
CA PRO A 877 -26.97 -12.42 -38.41
C PRO A 877 -28.35 -13.05 -38.15
N SER A 878 -28.91 -12.83 -36.96
CA SER A 878 -30.21 -13.32 -36.55
C SER A 878 -31.40 -12.68 -37.29
N LYS A 879 -31.18 -11.61 -38.05
CA LYS A 879 -32.18 -10.90 -38.85
C LYS A 879 -31.93 -11.01 -40.36
N TYR A 880 -30.87 -11.75 -40.72
CA TYR A 880 -30.44 -11.89 -42.11
C TYR A 880 -31.01 -13.19 -42.69
N HIS A 881 -32.19 -13.09 -43.32
CA HIS A 881 -32.90 -14.21 -43.98
C HIS A 881 -32.89 -14.02 -45.47
#